data_907e6cd5733f0e559020e355fc8269e3
#
_entry.id   907e6cd5733f0e559020e355fc8269e3
#
_cell.length_a   1.000
_cell.length_b   1.000
_cell.length_c   1.000
_cell.angle_alpha   90.00
_cell.angle_beta   90.00
_cell.angle_gamma   90.00
#
_symmetry.space_group_name_H-M   'P 1'
#
loop_
_entity.id
_entity.type
_entity.pdbx_description
1 polymer ?
#
loop_
_entity_poly.entity_id
_entity_poly.type
_entity_poly.pdbx_seq_one_letter_code
_entity_poly.pdbx_strand_id
1 'polypeptide(L)'
;MKVAEFISAKAMEDMRLEISESGGNEVFFRGIPDGEGIVSEVEVIARGNSSSVAALLNMMRKNEVIIHNHPSGVLIPSDEDVSISSMYGEVGGASYIVNNAVDDIYVIVPLKEFIKIDVDEYFGENGAIHKNFGKFEVRREQYEMAKFIENSMNENKKLIVEAGTGTGKTIAYLLPTLLYAIENNLKVIVSTNTINLQEQLVNKDIPLLKKIIDEDFNYQIVKGRGNYLCKRKLYNIDVTEKETDTEEEKTEKNIIRNLIDWDKNVTRTGDRNELKYEISNSIWEKVNSEADMCKGVKCPYYSKCHFFNARKNIADATLLIVNHHMFFADLAIRNQTGFYTNYSILPNYDIVVFDEAHNIEDTARNYFTFETSKISFGRLMGNIYNRRVVNSSNGGAIVRLMTYLNESLSSEEYEKVDELKEDVIAELNVFYDKGIDIFDKLIYLFSENNDNREIKIKIDKQKMRSNKAFREVMEINSQFKESYGNLVIRINKFLNTVSNYNLEDKEGFLFEFSRYYERLKQYYKKFEFILEGKEEGYVYWANVTTVRPNVKLYATPFDISDELNDNLFTKMDRMVFTSATLAVDNKFDYYKKSIGLMKENRRKIDERIVKSPFDYEKQMKVYIPEDALDPTNIEFMRDLTGFIEEAIRSTKGHCFLLFTSYSALNFLYNQLKSRFSEKEYTLIKQNDFPRHEMIEIFKNSKNPILFGTDSFWEGVDVQGEQLKSVIITKLPFKVPNDPVTEAIIENIRKNGQN
;
A
#
# COMPACT_ATOMS: atom_id res chain seq x y z
N MET A 1 0.45 28.47 -37.54
CA MET A 1 1.80 28.25 -36.93
C MET A 1 2.55 27.24 -37.80
N LYS A 2 3.89 27.24 -37.81
CA LYS A 2 4.61 26.24 -38.61
C LYS A 2 4.56 24.88 -37.89
N VAL A 3 4.00 23.86 -38.56
CA VAL A 3 3.84 22.50 -37.99
C VAL A 3 5.18 21.93 -37.48
N ALA A 4 6.28 22.24 -38.18
CA ALA A 4 7.62 21.78 -37.79
C ALA A 4 8.14 22.30 -36.42
N GLU A 5 7.48 23.30 -35.82
CA GLU A 5 7.78 23.78 -34.48
C GLU A 5 7.16 22.87 -33.40
N PHE A 6 6.18 22.02 -33.78
CA PHE A 6 5.42 21.18 -32.84
C PHE A 6 5.53 19.69 -33.15
N ILE A 7 5.77 19.32 -34.42
CA ILE A 7 5.75 17.94 -34.91
C ILE A 7 6.97 17.69 -35.78
N SER A 8 7.70 16.60 -35.54
CA SER A 8 8.88 16.21 -36.30
C SER A 8 8.51 15.80 -37.74
N ALA A 9 9.46 15.92 -38.69
CA ALA A 9 9.27 15.57 -40.09
C ALA A 9 8.79 14.11 -40.25
N LYS A 10 9.32 13.18 -39.48
CA LYS A 10 8.93 11.78 -39.47
C LYS A 10 7.48 11.60 -39.01
N ALA A 11 7.11 12.19 -37.87
CA ALA A 11 5.75 12.10 -37.36
C ALA A 11 4.72 12.72 -38.30
N MET A 12 5.06 13.84 -38.99
CA MET A 12 4.22 14.42 -40.04
C MET A 12 4.00 13.46 -41.21
N GLU A 13 5.03 12.72 -41.63
CA GLU A 13 4.94 11.74 -42.72
C GLU A 13 4.05 10.55 -42.31
N ASP A 14 4.25 10.01 -41.11
CA ASP A 14 3.44 8.93 -40.54
C ASP A 14 1.96 9.35 -40.48
N MET A 15 1.66 10.57 -39.99
CA MET A 15 0.29 11.10 -39.94
C MET A 15 -0.34 11.25 -41.34
N ARG A 16 0.38 11.76 -42.32
CA ARG A 16 -0.12 11.89 -43.69
C ARG A 16 -0.50 10.55 -44.28
N LEU A 17 0.32 9.52 -44.05
CA LEU A 17 0.06 8.17 -44.49
C LEU A 17 -1.25 7.64 -43.93
N GLU A 18 -1.41 7.73 -42.61
CA GLU A 18 -2.58 7.24 -41.89
C GLU A 18 -3.87 7.98 -42.27
N ILE A 19 -3.82 9.31 -42.48
CA ILE A 19 -4.94 10.11 -42.94
C ILE A 19 -5.32 9.70 -44.36
N SER A 20 -4.33 9.48 -45.26
CA SER A 20 -4.55 9.02 -46.63
C SER A 20 -5.19 7.63 -46.66
N GLU A 21 -4.72 6.68 -45.83
CA GLU A 21 -5.30 5.33 -45.69
C GLU A 21 -6.74 5.36 -45.19
N SER A 22 -7.08 6.37 -44.36
CA SER A 22 -8.44 6.61 -43.90
C SER A 22 -9.35 7.32 -44.91
N GLY A 23 -8.87 7.52 -46.14
CA GLY A 23 -9.60 8.22 -47.20
C GLY A 23 -9.80 9.71 -46.90
N GLY A 24 -8.93 10.33 -46.13
CA GLY A 24 -8.99 11.73 -45.73
C GLY A 24 -10.04 12.02 -44.63
N ASN A 25 -10.62 10.98 -44.03
CA ASN A 25 -11.51 11.11 -42.87
C ASN A 25 -10.73 11.50 -41.60
N GLU A 26 -11.46 11.89 -40.57
CA GLU A 26 -10.87 12.26 -39.30
C GLU A 26 -10.15 11.08 -38.63
N VAL A 27 -8.90 11.30 -38.23
CA VAL A 27 -8.06 10.34 -37.51
C VAL A 27 -7.54 11.01 -36.26
N PHE A 28 -7.67 10.33 -35.14
CA PHE A 28 -7.12 10.76 -33.85
C PHE A 28 -5.79 10.05 -33.60
N PHE A 29 -4.78 10.84 -33.27
CA PHE A 29 -3.44 10.40 -32.98
C PHE A 29 -3.08 10.70 -31.52
N ARG A 30 -2.30 9.83 -30.94
CA ARG A 30 -1.54 10.06 -29.75
C ARG A 30 -0.13 10.48 -30.18
N GLY A 31 0.23 11.70 -29.91
CA GLY A 31 1.56 12.24 -30.14
C GLY A 31 2.44 12.12 -28.91
N ILE A 32 3.63 11.56 -29.10
CA ILE A 32 4.64 11.39 -28.05
C ILE A 32 5.73 12.42 -28.29
N PRO A 33 5.86 13.45 -27.44
CA PRO A 33 6.92 14.46 -27.58
C PRO A 33 8.27 13.93 -27.13
N ASP A 34 9.34 14.48 -27.70
CA ASP A 34 10.72 14.28 -27.27
C ASP A 34 11.10 15.20 -26.09
N GLY A 35 12.39 15.23 -25.73
CA GLY A 35 12.92 16.06 -24.65
C GLY A 35 12.88 17.57 -24.91
N GLU A 36 12.60 18.01 -26.16
CA GLU A 36 12.44 19.41 -26.58
C GLU A 36 10.97 19.80 -26.72
N GLY A 37 10.04 18.87 -26.46
CA GLY A 37 8.60 19.11 -26.57
C GLY A 37 8.04 18.98 -28.01
N ILE A 38 8.83 18.47 -28.94
CA ILE A 38 8.41 18.23 -30.35
C ILE A 38 7.84 16.81 -30.43
N VAL A 39 6.63 16.65 -30.98
CA VAL A 39 6.04 15.32 -31.23
C VAL A 39 6.90 14.54 -32.20
N SER A 40 7.60 13.53 -31.70
CA SER A 40 8.57 12.72 -32.46
C SER A 40 8.00 11.39 -32.95
N GLU A 41 6.97 10.86 -32.27
CA GLU A 41 6.28 9.62 -32.62
C GLU A 41 4.77 9.83 -32.52
N VAL A 42 4.01 9.13 -33.38
CA VAL A 42 2.54 9.17 -33.38
C VAL A 42 1.96 7.77 -33.46
N GLU A 43 0.86 7.55 -32.77
CA GLU A 43 0.08 6.30 -32.76
C GLU A 43 -1.37 6.63 -33.08
N VAL A 44 -2.00 5.88 -33.99
CA VAL A 44 -3.44 6.02 -34.26
C VAL A 44 -4.25 5.43 -33.13
N ILE A 45 -5.11 6.23 -32.53
CA ILE A 45 -5.97 5.80 -31.42
C ILE A 45 -7.44 5.65 -31.79
N ALA A 46 -7.91 6.39 -32.81
CA ALA A 46 -9.25 6.22 -33.35
C ALA A 46 -9.33 6.73 -34.80
N ARG A 47 -10.30 6.19 -35.55
CA ARG A 47 -10.64 6.61 -36.91
C ARG A 47 -12.14 6.86 -36.99
N GLY A 48 -12.55 8.07 -37.35
CA GLY A 48 -13.91 8.47 -37.65
C GLY A 48 -14.97 8.17 -36.62
N ASN A 49 -15.35 9.09 -35.82
CA ASN A 49 -16.56 9.37 -35.03
C ASN A 49 -16.29 9.89 -33.62
N SER A 50 -16.90 11.00 -33.28
CA SER A 50 -16.83 11.68 -31.97
C SER A 50 -17.32 10.86 -30.78
N SER A 51 -17.99 9.73 -30.94
CA SER A 51 -18.47 8.86 -29.86
C SER A 51 -17.35 8.01 -29.22
N SER A 52 -16.13 8.01 -29.78
CA SER A 52 -14.97 7.27 -29.23
C SER A 52 -14.18 8.04 -28.16
N VAL A 53 -14.54 9.27 -27.88
CA VAL A 53 -13.74 10.24 -27.11
C VAL A 53 -13.55 9.87 -25.65
N ALA A 54 -14.55 9.31 -25.00
CA ALA A 54 -14.43 8.88 -23.60
C ALA A 54 -13.43 7.71 -23.41
N ALA A 55 -13.27 6.87 -24.46
CA ALA A 55 -12.26 5.80 -24.48
C ALA A 55 -10.86 6.37 -24.74
N LEU A 56 -10.74 7.47 -25.49
CA LEU A 56 -9.48 8.12 -25.83
C LEU A 56 -8.78 8.67 -24.57
N LEU A 57 -9.51 9.30 -23.65
CA LEU A 57 -8.95 9.88 -22.42
C LEU A 57 -8.30 8.84 -21.50
N ASN A 58 -8.79 7.60 -21.51
CA ASN A 58 -8.20 6.51 -20.72
C ASN A 58 -6.90 5.95 -21.29
N MET A 59 -6.62 6.21 -22.58
CA MET A 59 -5.42 5.73 -23.27
C MET A 59 -4.26 6.73 -23.25
N MET A 60 -4.55 8.01 -22.95
CA MET A 60 -3.58 9.10 -22.99
C MET A 60 -2.84 9.25 -21.68
N ARG A 61 -1.57 9.64 -21.75
CA ARG A 61 -0.71 9.94 -20.61
C ARG A 61 -0.56 11.46 -20.42
N LYS A 62 -0.12 11.86 -19.22
CA LYS A 62 0.35 13.23 -19.00
C LYS A 62 1.50 13.54 -19.94
N ASN A 63 1.58 14.80 -20.39
CA ASN A 63 2.62 15.30 -21.31
C ASN A 63 2.63 14.66 -22.68
N GLU A 64 1.53 14.02 -23.12
CA GLU A 64 1.32 13.60 -24.50
C GLU A 64 0.37 14.56 -25.20
N VAL A 65 0.26 14.42 -26.50
CA VAL A 65 -0.53 15.34 -27.33
C VAL A 65 -1.63 14.56 -28.05
N ILE A 66 -2.89 14.95 -27.83
CA ILE A 66 -3.97 14.50 -28.75
C ILE A 66 -3.90 15.34 -30.02
N ILE A 67 -3.77 14.68 -31.16
CA ILE A 67 -3.75 15.33 -32.45
C ILE A 67 -4.86 14.72 -33.31
N HIS A 68 -5.66 15.53 -33.97
CA HIS A 68 -6.59 15.05 -34.97
C HIS A 68 -6.60 15.96 -36.19
N ASN A 69 -6.95 15.39 -37.35
CA ASN A 69 -7.08 16.17 -38.57
C ASN A 69 -8.52 16.63 -38.79
N HIS A 70 -8.69 17.83 -39.31
CA HIS A 70 -9.97 18.30 -39.82
C HIS A 70 -10.04 18.07 -41.34
N PRO A 71 -10.90 17.16 -41.83
CA PRO A 71 -11.04 16.86 -43.25
C PRO A 71 -11.44 18.08 -44.13
N SER A 72 -12.14 19.01 -43.53
CA SER A 72 -12.56 20.26 -44.20
C SER A 72 -11.40 21.23 -44.45
N GLY A 73 -10.24 21.02 -43.83
CA GLY A 73 -9.11 21.95 -43.83
C GLY A 73 -9.30 23.18 -42.93
N VAL A 74 -10.45 23.30 -42.25
CA VAL A 74 -10.69 24.39 -41.28
C VAL A 74 -10.19 23.96 -39.92
N LEU A 75 -9.21 24.66 -39.39
CA LEU A 75 -8.57 24.29 -38.12
C LEU A 75 -9.24 24.88 -36.85
N ILE A 76 -10.37 25.59 -37.02
CA ILE A 76 -11.10 26.16 -35.91
C ILE A 76 -11.71 25.00 -35.12
N PRO A 77 -11.44 24.89 -33.76
CA PRO A 77 -11.98 23.82 -32.95
C PRO A 77 -13.50 23.91 -32.81
N SER A 78 -14.17 22.77 -32.82
CA SER A 78 -15.57 22.64 -32.45
C SER A 78 -15.74 22.77 -30.92
N ASP A 79 -17.00 22.90 -30.45
CA ASP A 79 -17.29 22.93 -29.02
C ASP A 79 -16.89 21.60 -28.34
N GLU A 80 -17.03 20.48 -29.04
CA GLU A 80 -16.56 19.16 -28.63
C GLU A 80 -15.04 19.13 -28.49
N ASP A 81 -14.28 19.65 -29.45
CA ASP A 81 -12.83 19.71 -29.39
C ASP A 81 -12.35 20.54 -28.23
N VAL A 82 -12.98 21.69 -27.97
CA VAL A 82 -12.67 22.53 -26.80
C VAL A 82 -12.95 21.81 -25.51
N SER A 83 -14.09 21.12 -25.42
CA SER A 83 -14.47 20.37 -24.21
C SER A 83 -13.46 19.25 -23.88
N ILE A 84 -13.11 18.44 -24.90
CA ILE A 84 -12.14 17.35 -24.76
C ILE A 84 -10.75 17.89 -24.41
N SER A 85 -10.33 18.92 -25.13
CA SER A 85 -9.03 19.55 -24.94
C SER A 85 -8.91 20.18 -23.55
N SER A 86 -9.99 20.79 -23.04
CA SER A 86 -10.04 21.32 -21.67
C SER A 86 -9.87 20.21 -20.64
N MET A 87 -10.65 19.13 -20.76
CA MET A 87 -10.55 17.98 -19.85
C MET A 87 -9.16 17.37 -19.86
N TYR A 88 -8.53 17.26 -21.04
CA TYR A 88 -7.21 16.69 -21.17
C TYR A 88 -6.11 17.65 -20.71
N GLY A 89 -6.29 18.95 -20.93
CA GLY A 89 -5.39 20.00 -20.44
C GLY A 89 -5.35 20.05 -18.91
N GLU A 90 -6.49 19.85 -18.22
CA GLU A 90 -6.55 19.78 -16.76
C GLU A 90 -5.70 18.63 -16.16
N VAL A 91 -5.52 17.56 -16.94
CA VAL A 91 -4.68 16.42 -16.52
C VAL A 91 -3.24 16.50 -17.05
N GLY A 92 -2.87 17.59 -17.71
CA GLY A 92 -1.51 17.87 -18.17
C GLY A 92 -1.18 17.36 -19.55
N GLY A 93 -2.19 17.13 -20.41
CA GLY A 93 -2.01 16.82 -21.84
C GLY A 93 -2.11 18.06 -22.73
N ALA A 94 -1.66 17.93 -23.99
CA ALA A 94 -1.80 18.96 -25.01
C ALA A 94 -2.75 18.51 -26.12
N SER A 95 -3.28 19.46 -26.89
CA SER A 95 -4.24 19.16 -27.97
C SER A 95 -4.01 20.03 -29.21
N TYR A 96 -3.84 19.38 -30.35
CA TYR A 96 -3.58 20.03 -31.64
C TYR A 96 -4.56 19.57 -32.69
N ILE A 97 -4.91 20.48 -33.60
CA ILE A 97 -5.66 20.18 -34.82
C ILE A 97 -4.74 20.42 -36.02
N VAL A 98 -4.74 19.51 -36.96
CA VAL A 98 -4.01 19.62 -38.21
C VAL A 98 -4.95 19.48 -39.42
N ASN A 99 -4.54 19.99 -40.59
CA ASN A 99 -5.22 19.67 -41.85
C ASN A 99 -4.75 18.31 -42.40
N ASN A 100 -5.42 17.80 -43.44
CA ASN A 100 -5.08 16.48 -44.02
C ASN A 100 -3.67 16.43 -44.63
N ALA A 101 -3.10 17.56 -45.04
CA ALA A 101 -1.74 17.66 -45.55
C ALA A 101 -0.68 17.72 -44.44
N VAL A 102 -1.10 17.90 -43.18
CA VAL A 102 -0.23 18.09 -42.01
C VAL A 102 0.83 19.16 -42.29
N ASP A 103 0.40 20.29 -42.89
CA ASP A 103 1.24 21.45 -43.17
C ASP A 103 0.74 22.72 -42.47
N ASP A 104 -0.44 22.65 -41.84
CA ASP A 104 -0.98 23.69 -40.97
C ASP A 104 -1.51 23.11 -39.68
N ILE A 105 -1.36 23.85 -38.55
CA ILE A 105 -1.67 23.41 -37.21
C ILE A 105 -2.35 24.50 -36.39
N TYR A 106 -3.35 24.10 -35.59
CA TYR A 106 -3.95 24.90 -34.55
C TYR A 106 -3.69 24.24 -33.17
N VAL A 107 -3.10 24.97 -32.23
CA VAL A 107 -2.82 24.52 -30.88
C VAL A 107 -3.97 24.98 -29.98
N ILE A 108 -4.79 24.04 -29.51
CA ILE A 108 -5.89 24.33 -28.56
C ILE A 108 -5.32 24.45 -27.17
N VAL A 109 -4.55 23.44 -26.74
CA VAL A 109 -3.83 23.41 -25.45
C VAL A 109 -2.36 23.13 -25.76
N PRO A 110 -1.44 24.06 -25.44
CA PRO A 110 -0.01 23.85 -25.69
C PRO A 110 0.55 22.78 -24.75
N LEU A 111 1.59 22.10 -25.21
CA LEU A 111 2.37 21.23 -24.35
C LEU A 111 3.04 22.07 -23.24
N LYS A 112 3.01 21.57 -22.04
CA LYS A 112 3.64 22.24 -20.90
C LYS A 112 5.16 22.16 -21.04
N GLU A 113 5.83 23.28 -21.13
CA GLU A 113 7.28 23.35 -21.02
C GLU A 113 7.70 23.15 -19.57
N PHE A 114 8.72 22.32 -19.35
CA PHE A 114 9.26 22.06 -18.05
C PHE A 114 10.62 22.76 -17.89
N ILE A 115 10.77 23.45 -16.75
CA ILE A 115 12.04 24.09 -16.36
C ILE A 115 12.99 22.99 -15.91
N LYS A 116 14.17 22.94 -16.53
CA LYS A 116 15.25 22.02 -16.14
C LYS A 116 15.92 22.53 -14.86
N ILE A 117 16.32 21.62 -14.02
CA ILE A 117 17.03 21.90 -12.77
C ILE A 117 18.51 21.58 -12.90
N ASP A 118 19.32 22.16 -12.01
CA ASP A 118 20.73 21.84 -11.82
C ASP A 118 21.03 21.71 -10.32
N VAL A 119 21.59 20.56 -9.91
CA VAL A 119 21.94 20.29 -8.51
C VAL A 119 23.37 20.71 -8.15
N ASP A 120 24.18 21.17 -9.10
CA ASP A 120 25.58 21.53 -8.88
C ASP A 120 25.71 22.68 -7.86
N GLU A 121 24.76 23.62 -7.85
CA GLU A 121 24.71 24.72 -6.90
C GLU A 121 24.54 24.26 -5.44
N TYR A 122 24.05 23.06 -5.22
CA TYR A 122 23.76 22.51 -3.90
C TYR A 122 24.90 21.63 -3.35
N PHE A 123 25.57 20.85 -4.21
CA PHE A 123 26.57 19.85 -3.81
C PHE A 123 28.03 20.29 -3.90
N GLY A 124 28.34 21.40 -4.56
CA GLY A 124 29.73 21.90 -4.70
C GLY A 124 30.37 22.29 -3.36
N GLU A 125 31.70 22.49 -3.35
CA GLU A 125 32.45 22.95 -2.15
C GLU A 125 31.93 24.28 -1.58
N ASN A 126 31.33 25.10 -2.42
CA ASN A 126 30.65 26.34 -2.05
C ASN A 126 29.12 26.19 -2.12
N GLY A 127 28.62 25.00 -2.25
CA GLY A 127 27.19 24.73 -2.39
C GLY A 127 26.39 24.98 -1.12
N ALA A 128 25.07 25.06 -1.26
CA ALA A 128 24.16 25.34 -0.15
C ALA A 128 24.26 24.29 0.97
N ILE A 129 24.53 23.02 0.65
CA ILE A 129 24.73 21.95 1.64
C ILE A 129 25.96 22.24 2.51
N HIS A 130 27.10 22.56 1.88
CA HIS A 130 28.35 22.80 2.60
C HIS A 130 28.27 24.10 3.46
N LYS A 131 27.65 25.14 2.96
CA LYS A 131 27.49 26.43 3.69
C LYS A 131 26.61 26.25 4.94
N ASN A 132 25.56 25.49 4.87
CA ASN A 132 24.61 25.32 5.97
C ASN A 132 25.05 24.26 7.00
N PHE A 133 25.93 23.34 6.61
CA PHE A 133 26.34 22.20 7.43
C PHE A 133 27.84 21.95 7.36
N GLY A 134 28.64 22.87 7.88
CA GLY A 134 30.13 22.86 7.82
C GLY A 134 30.82 21.57 8.36
N LYS A 135 30.08 20.62 8.91
CA LYS A 135 30.50 19.26 9.25
C LYS A 135 29.84 18.21 8.38
N PHE A 136 29.07 18.61 7.37
CA PHE A 136 28.42 17.66 6.46
C PHE A 136 29.43 17.21 5.42
N GLU A 137 29.80 15.95 5.46
CA GLU A 137 30.66 15.32 4.47
C GLU A 137 29.87 15.08 3.20
N VAL A 138 30.02 15.94 2.19
CA VAL A 138 29.45 15.70 0.86
C VAL A 138 30.19 14.51 0.25
N ARG A 139 29.49 13.42 0.04
CA ARG A 139 30.04 12.22 -0.57
C ARG A 139 29.88 12.29 -2.07
N ARG A 140 30.92 11.95 -2.78
CA ARG A 140 30.91 11.91 -4.24
C ARG A 140 29.76 11.04 -4.76
N GLU A 141 29.51 9.92 -4.14
CA GLU A 141 28.47 8.97 -4.48
C GLU A 141 27.06 9.58 -4.30
N GLN A 142 26.88 10.43 -3.28
CA GLN A 142 25.62 11.15 -3.07
C GLN A 142 25.36 12.15 -4.19
N TYR A 143 26.37 12.90 -4.60
CA TYR A 143 26.29 13.83 -5.72
C TYR A 143 26.03 13.10 -7.03
N GLU A 144 26.76 12.01 -7.33
CA GLU A 144 26.56 11.18 -8.54
C GLU A 144 25.12 10.69 -8.62
N MET A 145 24.54 10.18 -7.53
CA MET A 145 23.14 9.76 -7.47
C MET A 145 22.19 10.93 -7.74
N ALA A 146 22.43 12.09 -7.14
CA ALA A 146 21.61 13.28 -7.34
C ALA A 146 21.63 13.74 -8.81
N LYS A 147 22.78 13.71 -9.49
CA LYS A 147 22.91 14.03 -10.92
C LYS A 147 22.18 13.03 -11.82
N PHE A 148 22.18 11.74 -11.49
CA PHE A 148 21.39 10.77 -12.25
C PHE A 148 19.90 11.04 -12.13
N ILE A 149 19.42 11.44 -10.95
CA ILE A 149 18.03 11.77 -10.72
C ILE A 149 17.65 13.09 -11.41
N GLU A 150 18.49 14.10 -11.34
CA GLU A 150 18.34 15.35 -12.09
C GLU A 150 18.16 15.07 -13.59
N ASN A 151 19.04 14.27 -14.18
CA ASN A 151 18.97 13.92 -15.59
C ASN A 151 17.65 13.18 -15.91
N SER A 152 17.25 12.24 -15.04
CA SER A 152 16.01 11.50 -15.19
C SER A 152 14.78 12.42 -15.14
N MET A 153 14.76 13.41 -14.25
CA MET A 153 13.69 14.41 -14.16
C MET A 153 13.65 15.31 -15.40
N ASN A 154 14.82 15.84 -15.81
CA ASN A 154 14.96 16.72 -16.94
C ASN A 154 14.64 16.06 -18.30
N GLU A 155 14.88 14.74 -18.42
CA GLU A 155 14.65 13.96 -19.64
C GLU A 155 13.32 13.19 -19.62
N ASN A 156 12.50 13.36 -18.61
CA ASN A 156 11.21 12.65 -18.46
C ASN A 156 11.35 11.12 -18.53
N LYS A 157 12.25 10.55 -17.73
CA LYS A 157 12.57 9.12 -17.70
C LYS A 157 12.32 8.48 -16.35
N LYS A 158 12.16 7.17 -16.35
CA LYS A 158 12.25 6.34 -15.14
C LYS A 158 13.72 6.05 -14.83
N LEU A 159 14.09 6.05 -13.56
CA LEU A 159 15.44 5.71 -13.11
C LEU A 159 15.39 4.54 -12.13
N ILE A 160 16.19 3.51 -12.39
CA ILE A 160 16.50 2.48 -11.40
C ILE A 160 17.91 2.74 -10.94
N VAL A 161 18.09 3.01 -9.63
CA VAL A 161 19.39 3.27 -9.05
C VAL A 161 19.63 2.39 -7.82
N GLU A 162 20.61 1.49 -7.93
CA GLU A 162 21.19 0.82 -6.77
C GLU A 162 22.21 1.75 -6.15
N ALA A 163 22.02 2.11 -4.89
CA ALA A 163 22.94 2.95 -4.16
C ALA A 163 23.34 2.28 -2.85
N GLY A 164 24.62 1.98 -2.72
CA GLY A 164 25.17 1.28 -1.55
C GLY A 164 24.85 1.98 -0.23
N THR A 165 24.97 1.25 0.87
CA THR A 165 24.78 1.81 2.21
C THR A 165 25.76 2.96 2.47
N GLY A 166 25.33 3.98 3.20
CA GLY A 166 26.15 5.14 3.51
C GLY A 166 26.23 6.22 2.42
N THR A 167 25.67 6.01 1.24
CA THR A 167 25.61 7.01 0.14
C THR A 167 24.87 8.28 0.54
N GLY A 168 23.93 8.22 1.47
CA GLY A 168 23.05 9.34 1.78
C GLY A 168 21.89 9.45 0.79
N LYS A 169 21.35 8.31 0.37
CA LYS A 169 20.25 8.17 -0.61
C LYS A 169 19.14 9.18 -0.44
N THR A 170 18.70 9.42 0.79
CA THR A 170 17.54 10.28 1.08
C THR A 170 17.71 11.68 0.52
N ILE A 171 18.80 12.35 0.83
CA ILE A 171 19.07 13.70 0.30
C ILE A 171 19.32 13.66 -1.20
N ALA A 172 20.00 12.62 -1.68
CA ALA A 172 20.30 12.45 -3.10
C ALA A 172 19.04 12.31 -3.98
N TYR A 173 17.94 11.72 -3.47
CA TYR A 173 16.70 11.68 -4.24
C TYR A 173 15.73 12.81 -3.91
N LEU A 174 15.65 13.26 -2.66
CA LEU A 174 14.72 14.32 -2.29
C LEU A 174 15.06 15.67 -2.93
N LEU A 175 16.33 16.05 -2.90
CA LEU A 175 16.74 17.37 -3.39
C LEU A 175 16.37 17.58 -4.88
N PRO A 176 16.83 16.76 -5.84
CA PRO A 176 16.50 17.00 -7.24
C PRO A 176 15.01 16.85 -7.54
N THR A 177 14.31 15.90 -6.90
CA THR A 177 12.87 15.71 -7.15
C THR A 177 12.05 16.88 -6.59
N LEU A 178 12.43 17.45 -5.45
CA LEU A 178 11.76 18.61 -4.89
C LEU A 178 12.04 19.88 -5.70
N LEU A 179 13.29 20.13 -6.09
CA LEU A 179 13.63 21.27 -6.94
C LEU A 179 12.84 21.22 -8.24
N TYR A 180 12.82 20.05 -8.91
CA TYR A 180 12.04 19.90 -10.13
C TYR A 180 10.54 20.12 -9.91
N ALA A 181 10.02 19.66 -8.79
CA ALA A 181 8.60 19.81 -8.47
C ALA A 181 8.25 21.29 -8.14
N ILE A 182 9.09 21.99 -7.42
CA ILE A 182 8.89 23.40 -7.06
C ILE A 182 8.90 24.26 -8.33
N GLU A 183 9.96 24.15 -9.15
CA GLU A 183 10.12 24.93 -10.39
C GLU A 183 8.96 24.69 -11.36
N ASN A 184 8.40 23.49 -11.39
CA ASN A 184 7.37 23.11 -12.36
C ASN A 184 5.95 23.03 -11.76
N ASN A 185 5.77 23.42 -10.49
CA ASN A 185 4.50 23.31 -9.77
C ASN A 185 3.88 21.90 -9.86
N LEU A 186 4.67 20.90 -9.47
CA LEU A 186 4.32 19.47 -9.49
C LEU A 186 4.23 18.92 -8.07
N LYS A 187 3.70 17.70 -7.95
CA LYS A 187 3.64 16.95 -6.68
C LYS A 187 4.52 15.72 -6.71
N VAL A 188 5.31 15.56 -5.64
CA VAL A 188 6.17 14.39 -5.43
C VAL A 188 5.54 13.47 -4.39
N ILE A 189 5.52 12.18 -4.68
CA ILE A 189 5.29 11.14 -3.69
C ILE A 189 6.61 10.42 -3.40
N VAL A 190 6.97 10.33 -2.12
CA VAL A 190 8.00 9.42 -1.64
C VAL A 190 7.30 8.25 -0.94
N SER A 191 7.41 7.09 -1.54
CA SER A 191 6.89 5.83 -1.01
C SER A 191 8.02 5.04 -0.35
N THR A 192 7.88 4.73 0.95
CA THR A 192 8.87 3.98 1.72
C THR A 192 8.30 2.65 2.21
N ASN A 193 9.14 1.74 2.69
CA ASN A 193 8.66 0.45 3.18
C ASN A 193 7.97 0.56 4.56
N THR A 194 8.50 1.37 5.48
CA THR A 194 8.07 1.40 6.88
C THR A 194 7.67 2.77 7.38
N ILE A 195 6.81 2.81 8.42
CA ILE A 195 6.42 4.04 9.12
C ILE A 195 7.65 4.75 9.72
N ASN A 196 8.63 3.99 10.20
CA ASN A 196 9.84 4.57 10.80
C ASN A 196 10.69 5.35 9.79
N LEU A 197 10.79 4.87 8.56
CA LEU A 197 11.45 5.62 7.48
C LEU A 197 10.69 6.91 7.16
N GLN A 198 9.36 6.89 7.22
CA GLN A 198 8.56 8.11 7.08
C GLN A 198 8.85 9.12 8.20
N GLU A 199 8.96 8.66 9.45
CA GLU A 199 9.29 9.52 10.60
C GLU A 199 10.72 10.06 10.51
N GLN A 200 11.67 9.27 10.04
CA GLN A 200 13.04 9.74 9.78
C GLN A 200 13.06 10.86 8.74
N LEU A 201 12.37 10.69 7.62
CA LEU A 201 12.24 11.71 6.58
C LEU A 201 11.74 13.04 7.16
N VAL A 202 10.68 12.98 7.96
CA VAL A 202 10.02 14.17 8.52
C VAL A 202 10.83 14.84 9.62
N ASN A 203 11.44 14.05 10.49
CA ASN A 203 12.11 14.59 11.68
C ASN A 203 13.57 14.97 11.42
N LYS A 204 14.23 14.42 10.39
CA LYS A 204 15.65 14.63 10.11
C LYS A 204 15.88 15.25 8.73
N ASP A 205 15.42 14.61 7.67
CA ASP A 205 15.86 14.93 6.31
C ASP A 205 15.14 16.18 5.75
N ILE A 206 13.83 16.30 5.93
CA ILE A 206 13.06 17.45 5.44
C ILE A 206 13.44 18.75 6.17
N PRO A 207 13.61 18.80 7.51
CA PRO A 207 14.11 20.00 8.16
C PRO A 207 15.49 20.44 7.68
N LEU A 208 16.32 19.50 7.21
CA LEU A 208 17.61 19.79 6.60
C LEU A 208 17.41 20.45 5.23
N LEU A 209 16.53 19.87 4.38
CA LEU A 209 16.24 20.44 3.06
C LEU A 209 15.59 21.81 3.11
N LYS A 210 14.72 22.07 4.09
CA LYS A 210 14.14 23.41 4.32
C LYS A 210 15.16 24.50 4.67
N LYS A 211 16.37 24.13 5.04
CA LYS A 211 17.49 25.09 5.25
C LYS A 211 18.34 25.30 4.01
N ILE A 212 18.21 24.42 3.02
CA ILE A 212 19.04 24.38 1.81
C ILE A 212 18.29 24.98 0.62
N ILE A 213 16.99 24.65 0.52
CA ILE A 213 16.11 25.13 -0.54
C ILE A 213 15.52 26.47 -0.08
N ASP A 214 15.76 27.53 -0.85
CA ASP A 214 15.31 28.89 -0.51
C ASP A 214 13.80 29.05 -0.70
N GLU A 215 13.18 28.28 -1.61
CA GLU A 215 11.76 28.30 -1.87
C GLU A 215 10.99 27.52 -0.79
N ASP A 216 9.83 28.04 -0.39
CA ASP A 216 8.99 27.36 0.57
C ASP A 216 8.21 26.21 -0.10
N PHE A 217 8.21 25.05 0.53
CA PHE A 217 7.42 23.89 0.12
C PHE A 217 6.70 23.25 1.30
N ASN A 218 5.51 22.76 1.02
CA ASN A 218 4.69 22.06 2.00
C ASN A 218 4.86 20.54 1.86
N TYR A 219 4.88 19.85 2.99
CA TYR A 219 4.93 18.39 3.01
C TYR A 219 3.93 17.81 3.99
N GLN A 220 3.46 16.59 3.71
CA GLN A 220 2.56 15.85 4.59
C GLN A 220 2.88 14.36 4.61
N ILE A 221 2.80 13.75 5.81
CA ILE A 221 2.71 12.28 5.92
C ILE A 221 1.27 11.88 5.66
N VAL A 222 1.08 10.96 4.74
CA VAL A 222 -0.24 10.39 4.45
C VAL A 222 -0.36 9.02 5.11
N LYS A 223 -1.18 8.97 6.14
CA LYS A 223 -1.50 7.72 6.83
C LYS A 223 -2.82 7.14 6.35
N GLY A 224 -2.94 5.82 6.43
CA GLY A 224 -4.18 5.13 6.13
C GLY A 224 -5.34 5.62 7.00
N ARG A 225 -6.53 5.67 6.41
CA ARG A 225 -7.75 6.13 7.07
C ARG A 225 -7.97 5.41 8.41
N GLY A 226 -7.66 4.12 8.50
CA GLY A 226 -7.78 3.32 9.71
C GLY A 226 -6.89 3.77 10.88
N ASN A 227 -5.91 4.65 10.65
CA ASN A 227 -5.11 5.25 11.71
C ASN A 227 -5.82 6.41 12.42
N TYR A 228 -6.91 6.92 11.85
CA TYR A 228 -7.64 8.06 12.42
C TYR A 228 -8.91 7.62 13.16
N LEU A 229 -9.15 8.23 14.29
CA LEU A 229 -10.37 8.08 15.06
C LEU A 229 -11.60 8.61 14.28
N CYS A 230 -12.70 7.87 14.28
CA CYS A 230 -13.98 8.30 13.75
C CYS A 230 -14.90 8.79 14.89
N LYS A 231 -15.09 10.09 14.99
CA LYS A 231 -15.96 10.67 16.03
C LYS A 231 -17.38 10.09 16.00
N ARG A 232 -17.97 9.87 14.83
CA ARG A 232 -19.31 9.28 14.71
C ARG A 232 -19.37 7.87 15.31
N LYS A 233 -18.40 7.01 15.00
CA LYS A 233 -18.33 5.67 15.58
C LYS A 233 -18.13 5.73 17.10
N LEU A 234 -17.17 6.55 17.56
CA LEU A 234 -16.83 6.67 18.96
C LEU A 234 -18.03 7.11 19.81
N TYR A 235 -18.70 8.19 19.38
CA TYR A 235 -19.82 8.77 20.14
C TYR A 235 -21.14 7.99 20.03
N ASN A 236 -21.24 7.05 19.10
CA ASN A 236 -22.38 6.14 18.97
C ASN A 236 -22.26 4.86 19.81
N ILE A 237 -21.12 4.64 20.47
CA ILE A 237 -20.94 3.48 21.36
C ILE A 237 -21.54 3.79 22.72
N ASP A 238 -22.45 2.93 23.20
CA ASP A 238 -22.99 3.00 24.56
C ASP A 238 -21.92 2.55 25.58
N VAL A 239 -21.45 3.49 26.37
CA VAL A 239 -20.46 3.25 27.42
C VAL A 239 -21.08 3.14 28.82
N THR A 240 -22.41 3.09 28.93
CA THR A 240 -23.12 2.94 30.22
C THR A 240 -22.84 1.54 30.77
N GLU A 241 -22.38 1.49 32.01
CA GLU A 241 -22.17 0.21 32.69
C GLU A 241 -23.52 -0.38 33.12
N LYS A 242 -23.68 -1.67 32.89
CA LYS A 242 -24.83 -2.46 33.32
C LYS A 242 -24.38 -3.53 34.32
N GLU A 243 -25.23 -3.89 35.26
CA GLU A 243 -24.94 -4.94 36.23
C GLU A 243 -24.66 -6.30 35.55
N THR A 244 -25.17 -6.49 34.37
CA THR A 244 -24.98 -7.72 33.56
C THR A 244 -23.67 -7.73 32.75
N ASP A 245 -22.88 -6.65 32.76
CA ASP A 245 -21.65 -6.58 31.99
C ASP A 245 -20.57 -7.53 32.56
N THR A 246 -19.91 -8.24 31.67
CA THR A 246 -18.72 -9.05 32.02
C THR A 246 -17.53 -8.13 32.35
N GLU A 247 -16.51 -8.65 33.02
CA GLU A 247 -15.28 -7.88 33.29
C GLU A 247 -14.55 -7.43 32.01
N GLU A 248 -14.65 -8.21 30.92
CA GLU A 248 -14.09 -7.85 29.63
C GLU A 248 -14.87 -6.66 29.03
N GLU A 249 -16.20 -6.66 29.10
CA GLU A 249 -17.05 -5.57 28.64
C GLU A 249 -16.83 -4.28 29.42
N LYS A 250 -16.70 -4.37 30.76
CA LYS A 250 -16.38 -3.21 31.60
C LYS A 250 -15.01 -2.62 31.24
N THR A 251 -14.01 -3.49 31.00
CA THR A 251 -12.67 -3.06 30.58
C THR A 251 -12.73 -2.35 29.21
N GLU A 252 -13.47 -2.91 28.26
CA GLU A 252 -13.66 -2.29 26.94
C GLU A 252 -14.34 -0.92 27.05
N LYS A 253 -15.44 -0.82 27.81
CA LYS A 253 -16.15 0.46 28.05
C LYS A 253 -15.23 1.51 28.68
N ASN A 254 -14.37 1.11 29.61
CA ASN A 254 -13.37 2.01 30.18
C ASN A 254 -12.37 2.51 29.16
N ILE A 255 -11.87 1.65 28.28
CA ILE A 255 -10.97 2.06 27.19
C ILE A 255 -11.68 3.06 26.26
N ILE A 256 -12.95 2.80 25.92
CA ILE A 256 -13.73 3.72 25.07
C ILE A 256 -13.94 5.08 25.76
N ARG A 257 -14.21 5.11 27.07
CA ARG A 257 -14.29 6.38 27.85
C ARG A 257 -12.96 7.16 27.79
N ASN A 258 -11.86 6.47 27.94
CA ASN A 258 -10.52 7.08 27.83
C ASN A 258 -10.28 7.65 26.43
N LEU A 259 -10.76 6.97 25.37
CA LEU A 259 -10.69 7.49 23.99
C LEU A 259 -11.59 8.71 23.78
N ILE A 260 -12.76 8.77 24.42
CA ILE A 260 -13.62 9.96 24.40
C ILE A 260 -12.93 11.15 25.08
N ASP A 261 -12.27 10.93 26.22
CA ASP A 261 -11.52 11.98 26.89
C ASP A 261 -10.30 12.43 26.05
N TRP A 262 -9.57 11.47 25.49
CA TRP A 262 -8.45 11.72 24.59
C TRP A 262 -8.88 12.55 23.36
N ASP A 263 -10.02 12.22 22.75
CA ASP A 263 -10.57 12.98 21.60
C ASP A 263 -10.96 14.42 21.96
N LYS A 264 -11.46 14.63 23.18
CA LYS A 264 -11.93 15.96 23.62
C LYS A 264 -10.81 16.87 24.08
N ASN A 265 -9.83 16.29 24.80
CA ASN A 265 -8.91 17.06 25.63
C ASN A 265 -7.42 16.93 25.25
N VAL A 266 -7.04 15.91 24.49
CA VAL A 266 -5.61 15.57 24.30
C VAL A 266 -5.19 15.62 22.84
N THR A 267 -5.86 14.85 21.97
CA THR A 267 -5.45 14.76 20.57
C THR A 267 -5.81 16.00 19.75
N ARG A 268 -4.91 16.34 18.82
CA ARG A 268 -5.15 17.37 17.81
C ARG A 268 -5.47 16.77 16.44
N THR A 269 -4.92 15.59 16.15
CA THR A 269 -5.03 14.96 14.83
C THR A 269 -5.92 13.72 14.82
N GLY A 270 -6.18 13.11 15.99
CA GLY A 270 -6.92 11.85 16.12
C GLY A 270 -6.16 10.64 15.56
N ASP A 271 -4.86 10.75 15.36
CA ASP A 271 -3.99 9.68 14.91
C ASP A 271 -3.68 8.70 16.05
N ARG A 272 -3.90 7.41 15.83
CA ARG A 272 -3.61 6.34 16.80
C ARG A 272 -2.20 6.42 17.41
N ASN A 273 -1.22 6.87 16.63
CA ASN A 273 0.16 6.97 17.10
C ASN A 273 0.38 8.07 18.16
N GLU A 274 -0.58 8.99 18.37
CA GLU A 274 -0.56 9.95 19.47
C GLU A 274 -0.98 9.35 20.83
N LEU A 275 -1.53 8.12 20.83
CA LEU A 275 -1.87 7.43 22.06
C LEU A 275 -0.60 7.04 22.83
N LYS A 276 -0.56 7.39 24.11
CA LYS A 276 0.56 7.05 25.02
C LYS A 276 0.46 5.65 25.63
N TYR A 277 -0.54 4.87 25.20
CA TYR A 277 -0.79 3.52 25.67
C TYR A 277 -1.22 2.62 24.51
N GLU A 278 -0.94 1.35 24.63
CA GLU A 278 -1.35 0.38 23.62
C GLU A 278 -2.85 0.09 23.69
N ILE A 279 -3.49 0.08 22.54
CA ILE A 279 -4.87 -0.33 22.37
C ILE A 279 -4.96 -1.53 21.44
N SER A 280 -5.75 -2.54 21.81
CA SER A 280 -5.93 -3.72 20.96
C SER A 280 -6.54 -3.35 19.61
N ASN A 281 -6.14 -4.06 18.56
CA ASN A 281 -6.71 -3.84 17.22
C ASN A 281 -8.22 -4.05 17.20
N SER A 282 -8.75 -5.00 18.00
CA SER A 282 -10.18 -5.27 18.08
C SER A 282 -10.99 -4.09 18.62
N ILE A 283 -10.46 -3.32 19.57
CA ILE A 283 -11.11 -2.12 20.09
C ILE A 283 -10.94 -0.95 19.12
N TRP A 284 -9.71 -0.77 18.56
CA TRP A 284 -9.47 0.31 17.61
C TRP A 284 -10.34 0.20 16.36
N GLU A 285 -10.59 -0.98 15.83
CA GLU A 285 -11.47 -1.22 14.68
C GLU A 285 -12.92 -0.79 14.92
N LYS A 286 -13.38 -0.77 16.18
CA LYS A 286 -14.73 -0.27 16.53
C LYS A 286 -14.86 1.24 16.39
N VAL A 287 -13.77 1.98 16.54
CA VAL A 287 -13.76 3.45 16.58
C VAL A 287 -12.98 4.11 15.45
N ASN A 288 -12.22 3.37 14.66
CA ASN A 288 -11.43 3.93 13.56
C ASN A 288 -12.30 4.39 12.37
N SER A 289 -11.70 5.23 11.53
CA SER A 289 -12.33 5.67 10.29
C SER A 289 -12.20 4.60 9.22
N GLU A 290 -13.30 4.29 8.53
CA GLU A 290 -13.37 3.34 7.42
C GLU A 290 -14.04 4.00 6.21
N ALA A 291 -13.58 3.68 5.00
CA ALA A 291 -13.99 4.36 3.78
C ALA A 291 -15.48 4.14 3.46
N ASP A 292 -15.89 2.88 3.47
CA ASP A 292 -17.23 2.42 3.13
C ASP A 292 -18.28 2.73 4.22
N MET A 293 -17.82 2.96 5.47
CA MET A 293 -18.68 3.36 6.61
C MET A 293 -18.76 4.88 6.78
N CYS A 294 -18.12 5.66 5.91
CA CYS A 294 -18.06 7.11 6.05
C CYS A 294 -19.20 7.80 5.28
N LYS A 295 -19.98 8.66 5.96
CA LYS A 295 -21.03 9.48 5.36
C LYS A 295 -20.50 10.70 4.58
N GLY A 296 -19.18 10.96 4.60
CA GLY A 296 -18.59 12.12 3.92
C GLY A 296 -19.16 13.44 4.45
N VAL A 297 -19.49 14.33 3.54
CA VAL A 297 -20.05 15.66 3.85
C VAL A 297 -21.38 15.63 4.60
N LYS A 298 -22.11 14.51 4.52
CA LYS A 298 -23.38 14.30 5.24
C LYS A 298 -23.16 13.88 6.71
N CYS A 299 -21.92 13.71 7.17
CA CYS A 299 -21.63 13.33 8.55
C CYS A 299 -21.80 14.54 9.49
N PRO A 300 -22.53 14.42 10.64
CA PRO A 300 -22.67 15.53 11.59
C PRO A 300 -21.33 16.00 12.19
N TYR A 301 -20.30 15.16 12.15
CA TYR A 301 -18.95 15.47 12.62
C TYR A 301 -18.00 15.91 11.50
N TYR A 302 -18.47 16.15 10.27
CA TYR A 302 -17.61 16.42 9.11
C TYR A 302 -16.62 17.57 9.34
N SER A 303 -17.09 18.72 9.86
CA SER A 303 -16.26 19.91 10.12
C SER A 303 -15.16 19.68 11.18
N LYS A 304 -15.37 18.72 12.08
CA LYS A 304 -14.43 18.34 13.16
C LYS A 304 -13.80 16.97 12.93
N CYS A 305 -13.92 16.42 11.72
CA CYS A 305 -13.44 15.09 11.40
C CYS A 305 -11.91 15.07 11.28
N HIS A 306 -11.25 14.28 12.07
CA HIS A 306 -9.79 14.16 12.05
C HIS A 306 -9.26 13.74 10.67
N PHE A 307 -9.88 12.73 10.06
CA PHE A 307 -9.47 12.26 8.74
C PHE A 307 -9.61 13.34 7.65
N PHE A 308 -10.77 14.04 7.58
CA PHE A 308 -10.96 15.07 6.56
C PHE A 308 -10.09 16.31 6.80
N ASN A 309 -9.80 16.64 8.06
CA ASN A 309 -8.87 17.72 8.37
C ASN A 309 -7.44 17.37 7.92
N ALA A 310 -6.98 16.12 8.15
CA ALA A 310 -5.70 15.66 7.62
C ALA A 310 -5.68 15.70 6.08
N ARG A 311 -6.80 15.39 5.41
CA ARG A 311 -6.89 15.40 3.94
C ARG A 311 -6.84 16.79 3.31
N LYS A 312 -7.34 17.83 3.99
CA LYS A 312 -7.22 19.22 3.48
C LYS A 312 -5.76 19.62 3.28
N ASN A 313 -4.90 19.30 4.23
CA ASN A 313 -3.48 19.65 4.17
C ASN A 313 -2.71 18.88 3.08
N ILE A 314 -3.20 17.70 2.69
CA ILE A 314 -2.59 16.86 1.65
C ILE A 314 -2.77 17.49 0.25
N ALA A 315 -3.90 18.17 0.01
CA ALA A 315 -4.18 18.76 -1.29
C ALA A 315 -3.16 19.84 -1.67
N ASP A 316 -2.68 20.61 -0.70
CA ASP A 316 -1.76 21.74 -0.91
C ASP A 316 -0.28 21.36 -0.77
N ALA A 317 0.03 20.10 -0.43
CA ALA A 317 1.40 19.66 -0.23
C ALA A 317 2.13 19.42 -1.56
N THR A 318 3.36 19.92 -1.67
CA THR A 318 4.30 19.62 -2.76
C THR A 318 4.89 18.22 -2.59
N LEU A 319 5.20 17.82 -1.34
CA LEU A 319 5.78 16.52 -1.00
C LEU A 319 4.81 15.70 -0.16
N LEU A 320 4.49 14.50 -0.63
CA LEU A 320 3.72 13.52 0.11
C LEU A 320 4.59 12.32 0.48
N ILE A 321 4.57 11.95 1.76
CA ILE A 321 5.30 10.80 2.28
C ILE A 321 4.30 9.72 2.61
N VAL A 322 4.41 8.57 1.95
CA VAL A 322 3.51 7.42 2.09
C VAL A 322 4.30 6.15 2.37
N ASN A 323 3.66 5.09 2.82
CA ASN A 323 4.25 3.77 2.73
C ASN A 323 3.78 3.05 1.45
N HIS A 324 4.50 2.00 1.05
CA HIS A 324 4.15 1.23 -0.14
C HIS A 324 2.71 0.70 -0.12
N HIS A 325 2.23 0.25 1.05
CA HIS A 325 0.85 -0.22 1.19
C HIS A 325 -0.19 0.86 0.87
N MET A 326 0.05 2.10 1.32
CA MET A 326 -0.81 3.24 1.03
C MET A 326 -0.79 3.61 -0.44
N PHE A 327 0.39 3.58 -1.04
CA PHE A 327 0.56 3.85 -2.46
C PHE A 327 -0.22 2.84 -3.32
N PHE A 328 -0.09 1.54 -3.04
CA PHE A 328 -0.82 0.50 -3.78
C PHE A 328 -2.32 0.51 -3.49
N ALA A 329 -2.76 0.90 -2.29
CA ALA A 329 -4.17 1.12 -2.00
C ALA A 329 -4.78 2.26 -2.83
N ASP A 330 -4.04 3.35 -3.01
CA ASP A 330 -4.43 4.45 -3.90
C ASP A 330 -4.50 4.00 -5.36
N LEU A 331 -3.48 3.27 -5.81
CA LEU A 331 -3.40 2.77 -7.18
C LEU A 331 -4.63 1.92 -7.55
N ALA A 332 -5.08 1.04 -6.65
CA ALA A 332 -6.25 0.21 -6.92
C ALA A 332 -7.54 1.02 -7.06
N ILE A 333 -7.71 2.09 -6.27
CA ILE A 333 -8.87 2.97 -6.41
C ILE A 333 -8.80 3.69 -7.74
N ARG A 334 -7.61 4.18 -8.15
CA ARG A 334 -7.42 4.83 -9.45
C ARG A 334 -7.76 3.90 -10.61
N ASN A 335 -7.42 2.61 -10.51
CA ASN A 335 -7.77 1.62 -11.53
C ASN A 335 -9.28 1.42 -11.68
N GLN A 336 -10.03 1.50 -10.57
CA GLN A 336 -11.49 1.33 -10.60
C GLN A 336 -12.22 2.57 -11.09
N THR A 337 -11.68 3.77 -10.85
CA THR A 337 -12.36 5.06 -11.06
C THR A 337 -11.79 5.90 -12.19
N GLY A 338 -10.67 5.49 -12.76
CA GLY A 338 -9.86 6.26 -13.70
C GLY A 338 -8.70 6.99 -13.01
N PHE A 339 -7.53 6.98 -13.63
CA PHE A 339 -6.26 7.41 -13.00
C PHE A 339 -6.27 8.87 -12.52
N TYR A 340 -7.04 9.74 -13.17
CA TYR A 340 -7.04 11.18 -12.92
C TYR A 340 -8.25 11.68 -12.11
N THR A 341 -8.96 10.78 -11.45
CA THR A 341 -10.14 11.19 -10.67
C THR A 341 -9.75 11.71 -9.27
N ASN A 342 -10.51 12.69 -8.77
CA ASN A 342 -10.34 13.25 -7.42
C ASN A 342 -10.84 12.31 -6.30
N TYR A 343 -11.29 11.11 -6.61
CA TYR A 343 -11.85 10.15 -5.65
C TYR A 343 -10.83 9.18 -5.06
N SER A 344 -9.56 9.29 -5.43
CA SER A 344 -8.46 8.48 -4.91
C SER A 344 -8.06 8.87 -3.47
N ILE A 345 -7.26 8.03 -2.85
CA ILE A 345 -6.72 8.27 -1.50
C ILE A 345 -5.75 9.45 -1.52
N LEU A 346 -4.90 9.51 -2.53
CA LEU A 346 -3.90 10.56 -2.75
C LEU A 346 -4.43 11.58 -3.78
N PRO A 347 -4.04 12.86 -3.70
CA PRO A 347 -4.28 13.81 -4.78
C PRO A 347 -3.56 13.35 -6.05
N ASN A 348 -3.75 14.05 -7.16
CA ASN A 348 -2.95 13.84 -8.36
C ASN A 348 -1.48 14.13 -8.07
N TYR A 349 -0.59 13.30 -8.58
CA TYR A 349 0.86 13.41 -8.40
C TYR A 349 1.57 13.17 -9.73
N ASP A 350 2.80 13.69 -9.83
CA ASP A 350 3.56 13.78 -11.07
C ASP A 350 4.87 13.01 -11.01
N ILE A 351 5.44 12.88 -9.81
CA ILE A 351 6.72 12.23 -9.56
C ILE A 351 6.54 11.21 -8.43
N VAL A 352 7.10 10.02 -8.61
CA VAL A 352 7.11 8.99 -7.55
C VAL A 352 8.54 8.52 -7.31
N VAL A 353 8.95 8.57 -6.05
CA VAL A 353 10.18 7.94 -5.57
C VAL A 353 9.82 6.73 -4.73
N PHE A 354 10.27 5.56 -5.13
CA PHE A 354 10.20 4.35 -4.34
C PHE A 354 11.52 4.14 -3.60
N ASP A 355 11.52 4.40 -2.31
CA ASP A 355 12.65 4.14 -1.42
C ASP A 355 12.53 2.72 -0.84
N GLU A 356 13.65 2.00 -0.72
CA GLU A 356 13.71 0.56 -0.46
C GLU A 356 12.85 -0.24 -1.47
N ALA A 357 13.06 0.09 -2.75
CA ALA A 357 12.27 -0.39 -3.88
C ALA A 357 12.31 -1.91 -4.08
N HIS A 358 13.25 -2.62 -3.45
CA HIS A 358 13.29 -4.09 -3.42
C HIS A 358 12.05 -4.72 -2.76
N ASN A 359 11.30 -3.93 -1.95
CA ASN A 359 10.07 -4.37 -1.27
C ASN A 359 8.80 -4.21 -2.12
N ILE A 360 8.89 -3.60 -3.29
CA ILE A 360 7.71 -3.30 -4.14
C ILE A 360 7.00 -4.57 -4.55
N GLU A 361 7.73 -5.58 -5.02
CA GLU A 361 7.17 -6.84 -5.50
C GLU A 361 6.32 -7.51 -4.41
N ASP A 362 6.90 -7.72 -3.22
CA ASP A 362 6.22 -8.41 -2.12
C ASP A 362 5.02 -7.58 -1.61
N THR A 363 5.16 -6.25 -1.51
CA THR A 363 4.07 -5.37 -1.05
C THR A 363 2.92 -5.33 -2.06
N ALA A 364 3.20 -5.19 -3.34
CA ALA A 364 2.18 -5.22 -4.39
C ALA A 364 1.48 -6.58 -4.44
N ARG A 365 2.22 -7.68 -4.38
CA ARG A 365 1.69 -9.05 -4.32
C ARG A 365 0.74 -9.24 -3.14
N ASN A 366 1.13 -8.79 -1.94
CA ASN A 366 0.28 -8.83 -0.76
C ASN A 366 -1.00 -8.00 -0.93
N TYR A 367 -0.89 -6.87 -1.61
CA TYR A 367 -2.04 -6.01 -1.88
C TYR A 367 -3.06 -6.67 -2.83
N PHE A 368 -2.59 -7.35 -3.87
CA PHE A 368 -3.45 -8.07 -4.83
C PHE A 368 -3.89 -9.47 -4.32
N THR A 369 -3.47 -9.88 -3.12
CA THR A 369 -3.89 -11.13 -2.49
C THR A 369 -5.28 -11.00 -1.89
N PHE A 370 -6.18 -11.90 -2.25
CA PHE A 370 -7.47 -12.05 -1.57
C PHE A 370 -7.30 -12.88 -0.30
N GLU A 371 -7.87 -12.39 0.81
CA GLU A 371 -7.87 -13.11 2.09
C GLU A 371 -9.30 -13.22 2.63
N THR A 372 -9.63 -14.40 3.18
CA THR A 372 -10.82 -14.64 4.02
C THR A 372 -10.45 -15.52 5.21
N SER A 373 -11.16 -15.39 6.35
CA SER A 373 -10.86 -16.21 7.52
C SER A 373 -12.08 -16.44 8.40
N LYS A 374 -12.05 -17.50 9.24
CA LYS A 374 -13.07 -17.77 10.25
C LYS A 374 -13.31 -16.58 11.15
N ILE A 375 -12.24 -15.95 11.65
CA ILE A 375 -12.33 -14.80 12.56
C ILE A 375 -12.95 -13.59 11.86
N SER A 376 -12.52 -13.26 10.64
CA SER A 376 -13.09 -12.12 9.89
C SER A 376 -14.54 -12.35 9.52
N PHE A 377 -14.93 -13.60 9.19
CA PHE A 377 -16.33 -13.97 8.98
C PHE A 377 -17.16 -13.77 10.24
N GLY A 378 -16.74 -14.36 11.36
CA GLY A 378 -17.46 -14.23 12.63
C GLY A 378 -17.61 -12.78 13.09
N ARG A 379 -16.57 -11.94 12.91
CA ARG A 379 -16.61 -10.52 13.22
C ARG A 379 -17.60 -9.77 12.31
N LEU A 380 -17.57 -10.03 11.01
CA LEU A 380 -18.50 -9.39 10.06
C LEU A 380 -19.96 -9.75 10.40
N MET A 381 -20.23 -11.02 10.65
CA MET A 381 -21.56 -11.47 11.06
C MET A 381 -22.02 -10.84 12.38
N GLY A 382 -21.13 -10.79 13.39
CA GLY A 382 -21.41 -10.14 14.67
C GLY A 382 -21.68 -8.63 14.56
N ASN A 383 -21.05 -7.94 13.59
CA ASN A 383 -21.32 -6.52 13.31
C ASN A 383 -22.71 -6.33 12.66
N ILE A 384 -23.18 -7.30 11.88
CA ILE A 384 -24.54 -7.28 11.31
C ILE A 384 -25.57 -7.64 12.39
N TYR A 385 -25.38 -8.79 13.05
CA TYR A 385 -26.21 -9.28 14.12
C TYR A 385 -25.41 -10.10 15.13
N ASN A 386 -25.37 -9.62 16.39
CA ASN A 386 -24.66 -10.30 17.48
C ASN A 386 -25.62 -11.17 18.28
N ARG A 387 -25.58 -12.47 18.06
CA ARG A 387 -26.44 -13.49 18.74
C ARG A 387 -26.32 -13.49 20.27
N ARG A 388 -25.19 -13.01 20.84
CA ARG A 388 -24.92 -13.05 22.28
C ARG A 388 -25.49 -11.83 23.02
N VAL A 389 -25.81 -10.77 22.29
CA VAL A 389 -26.21 -9.48 22.86
C VAL A 389 -27.46 -8.97 22.13
N VAL A 390 -28.60 -9.62 22.37
CA VAL A 390 -29.83 -9.41 21.57
C VAL A 390 -30.53 -8.09 21.88
N ASN A 391 -30.42 -7.55 23.10
CA ASN A 391 -31.25 -6.44 23.57
C ASN A 391 -30.48 -5.15 23.91
N SER A 392 -29.35 -4.88 23.24
CA SER A 392 -28.61 -3.64 23.44
C SER A 392 -28.11 -3.10 22.09
N SER A 393 -27.72 -1.83 22.08
CA SER A 393 -27.04 -1.19 20.93
C SER A 393 -25.83 -1.98 20.40
N ASN A 394 -25.29 -2.90 21.21
CA ASN A 394 -24.21 -3.83 20.85
C ASN A 394 -24.72 -5.10 20.13
N GLY A 395 -26.02 -5.23 19.90
CA GLY A 395 -26.66 -6.35 19.19
C GLY A 395 -26.38 -6.39 17.66
N GLY A 396 -25.61 -5.45 17.13
CA GLY A 396 -25.26 -5.35 15.72
C GLY A 396 -26.04 -4.26 14.97
N ALA A 397 -25.71 -4.07 13.70
CA ALA A 397 -26.28 -2.99 12.90
C ALA A 397 -27.79 -3.11 12.71
N ILE A 398 -28.33 -4.33 12.56
CA ILE A 398 -29.76 -4.56 12.40
C ILE A 398 -30.54 -4.15 13.66
N VAL A 399 -30.00 -4.42 14.86
CA VAL A 399 -30.66 -4.04 16.13
C VAL A 399 -30.69 -2.53 16.29
N ARG A 400 -29.58 -1.83 15.98
CA ARG A 400 -29.54 -0.35 16.00
C ARG A 400 -30.51 0.26 15.00
N LEU A 401 -30.57 -0.30 13.79
CA LEU A 401 -31.54 0.13 12.78
C LEU A 401 -32.98 -0.06 13.28
N MET A 402 -33.31 -1.20 13.87
CA MET A 402 -34.66 -1.45 14.38
C MET A 402 -35.02 -0.53 15.55
N THR A 403 -34.10 -0.19 16.44
CA THR A 403 -34.34 0.81 17.50
C THR A 403 -34.71 2.16 16.89
N TYR A 404 -33.95 2.61 15.88
CA TYR A 404 -34.26 3.85 15.14
C TYR A 404 -35.62 3.78 14.42
N LEU A 405 -35.96 2.68 13.77
CA LEU A 405 -37.20 2.49 13.04
C LEU A 405 -38.41 2.48 13.98
N ASN A 406 -38.28 1.93 15.19
CA ASN A 406 -39.32 1.95 16.21
C ASN A 406 -39.68 3.38 16.70
N GLU A 407 -38.70 4.28 16.70
CA GLU A 407 -38.91 5.70 17.05
C GLU A 407 -39.44 6.54 15.88
N SER A 408 -39.27 6.07 14.64
CA SER A 408 -39.49 6.86 13.42
C SER A 408 -40.73 6.44 12.63
N LEU A 409 -41.22 5.22 12.80
CA LEU A 409 -42.35 4.65 12.07
C LEU A 409 -43.63 4.62 12.93
N SER A 410 -44.79 4.57 12.27
CA SER A 410 -46.03 4.22 12.93
C SER A 410 -46.03 2.76 13.40
N SER A 411 -46.87 2.42 14.38
CA SER A 411 -46.93 1.03 14.91
C SER A 411 -47.20 -0.03 13.83
N GLU A 412 -48.07 0.28 12.84
CA GLU A 412 -48.41 -0.61 11.75
C GLU A 412 -47.24 -0.81 10.78
N GLU A 413 -46.53 0.27 10.46
CA GLU A 413 -45.33 0.23 9.59
C GLU A 413 -44.21 -0.52 10.28
N TYR A 414 -43.98 -0.27 11.58
CA TYR A 414 -42.96 -0.96 12.35
C TYR A 414 -43.23 -2.46 12.44
N GLU A 415 -44.46 -2.91 12.68
CA GLU A 415 -44.83 -4.33 12.75
C GLU A 415 -44.49 -5.06 11.46
N LYS A 416 -44.76 -4.46 10.29
CA LYS A 416 -44.37 -5.03 8.97
C LYS A 416 -42.89 -5.15 8.81
N VAL A 417 -42.11 -4.18 9.29
CA VAL A 417 -40.63 -4.23 9.20
C VAL A 417 -40.06 -5.22 10.21
N ASP A 418 -40.67 -5.33 11.40
CA ASP A 418 -40.24 -6.27 12.43
C ASP A 418 -40.44 -7.73 12.01
N GLU A 419 -41.53 -8.09 11.32
CA GLU A 419 -41.71 -9.40 10.71
C GLU A 419 -40.58 -9.72 9.70
N LEU A 420 -40.25 -8.75 8.83
CA LEU A 420 -39.18 -8.93 7.85
C LEU A 420 -37.79 -9.05 8.50
N LYS A 421 -37.58 -8.34 9.60
CA LYS A 421 -36.34 -8.47 10.40
C LYS A 421 -36.20 -9.87 10.95
N GLU A 422 -37.27 -10.48 11.47
CA GLU A 422 -37.21 -11.86 11.97
C GLU A 422 -36.82 -12.85 10.88
N ASP A 423 -37.36 -12.71 9.65
CA ASP A 423 -36.97 -13.49 8.48
C ASP A 423 -35.45 -13.31 8.19
N VAL A 424 -34.95 -12.06 8.22
CA VAL A 424 -33.53 -11.76 7.99
C VAL A 424 -32.66 -12.41 9.08
N ILE A 425 -33.04 -12.29 10.36
CA ILE A 425 -32.29 -12.87 11.49
C ILE A 425 -32.26 -14.41 11.39
N ALA A 426 -33.35 -15.06 11.00
CA ALA A 426 -33.39 -16.49 10.80
C ALA A 426 -32.38 -16.94 9.74
N GLU A 427 -32.36 -16.29 8.58
CA GLU A 427 -31.41 -16.61 7.51
C GLU A 427 -29.96 -16.24 7.85
N LEU A 428 -29.72 -15.12 8.57
CA LEU A 428 -28.40 -14.76 9.09
C LEU A 428 -27.86 -15.88 10.01
N ASN A 429 -28.71 -16.47 10.83
CA ASN A 429 -28.33 -17.55 11.71
C ASN A 429 -27.95 -18.82 10.93
N VAL A 430 -28.75 -19.20 9.95
CA VAL A 430 -28.45 -20.37 9.09
C VAL A 430 -27.14 -20.14 8.32
N PHE A 431 -26.99 -18.96 7.72
CA PHE A 431 -25.78 -18.61 6.96
C PHE A 431 -24.54 -18.61 7.85
N TYR A 432 -24.63 -18.06 9.05
CA TYR A 432 -23.53 -18.05 10.03
C TYR A 432 -23.11 -19.49 10.39
N ASP A 433 -24.07 -20.36 10.75
CA ASP A 433 -23.77 -21.72 11.18
C ASP A 433 -23.10 -22.51 10.06
N LYS A 434 -23.62 -22.42 8.83
CA LYS A 434 -23.01 -23.07 7.66
C LYS A 434 -21.60 -22.53 7.37
N GLY A 435 -21.39 -21.21 7.51
CA GLY A 435 -20.07 -20.62 7.31
C GLY A 435 -19.06 -21.08 8.37
N ILE A 436 -19.45 -21.15 9.64
CA ILE A 436 -18.59 -21.68 10.72
C ILE A 436 -18.27 -23.17 10.47
N ASP A 437 -19.26 -23.97 10.08
CA ASP A 437 -19.07 -25.38 9.76
C ASP A 437 -18.01 -25.59 8.65
N ILE A 438 -18.05 -24.79 7.59
CA ILE A 438 -17.03 -24.85 6.52
C ILE A 438 -15.65 -24.55 7.08
N PHE A 439 -15.50 -23.46 7.82
CA PHE A 439 -14.20 -23.08 8.37
C PHE A 439 -13.68 -24.15 9.37
N ASP A 440 -14.54 -24.75 10.18
CA ASP A 440 -14.16 -25.80 11.12
C ASP A 440 -13.73 -27.08 10.40
N LYS A 441 -14.43 -27.45 9.34
CA LYS A 441 -14.03 -28.58 8.48
C LYS A 441 -12.73 -28.33 7.74
N LEU A 442 -12.49 -27.08 7.29
CA LEU A 442 -11.21 -26.69 6.68
C LEU A 442 -10.06 -26.72 7.70
N ILE A 443 -10.30 -26.28 8.94
CA ILE A 443 -9.30 -26.41 10.01
C ILE A 443 -8.96 -27.88 10.22
N TYR A 444 -9.97 -28.75 10.37
CA TYR A 444 -9.76 -30.19 10.53
C TYR A 444 -8.98 -30.78 9.35
N LEU A 445 -9.42 -30.51 8.11
CA LEU A 445 -8.79 -31.01 6.89
C LEU A 445 -7.30 -30.65 6.78
N PHE A 446 -6.95 -29.39 7.13
CA PHE A 446 -5.57 -28.90 6.99
C PHE A 446 -4.69 -29.15 8.20
N SER A 447 -5.26 -29.47 9.38
CA SER A 447 -4.49 -29.81 10.58
C SER A 447 -4.35 -31.32 10.78
N GLU A 448 -5.04 -32.16 10.02
CA GLU A 448 -4.94 -33.59 10.11
C GLU A 448 -3.49 -34.07 9.88
N ASN A 449 -2.91 -34.79 10.85
CA ASN A 449 -1.52 -35.27 10.85
C ASN A 449 -0.43 -34.19 11.02
N ASN A 450 -0.74 -33.02 11.56
CA ASN A 450 0.25 -32.00 11.79
C ASN A 450 0.08 -31.33 13.17
N ASP A 451 1.07 -31.54 14.06
CA ASP A 451 1.06 -31.03 15.43
C ASP A 451 1.61 -29.58 15.57
N ASN A 452 1.94 -28.95 14.45
CA ASN A 452 2.48 -27.59 14.48
C ASN A 452 1.39 -26.58 14.91
N ARG A 453 1.82 -25.56 15.65
CA ARG A 453 0.93 -24.47 16.09
C ARG A 453 0.41 -23.62 14.93
N GLU A 454 1.16 -23.55 13.85
CA GLU A 454 0.82 -22.83 12.61
C GLU A 454 1.22 -23.67 11.40
N ILE A 455 0.30 -23.83 10.47
CA ILE A 455 0.44 -24.67 9.29
C ILE A 455 0.08 -23.86 8.05
N LYS A 456 1.04 -23.68 7.15
CA LYS A 456 0.80 -23.12 5.82
C LYS A 456 0.75 -24.24 4.80
N ILE A 457 -0.29 -24.30 4.00
CA ILE A 457 -0.52 -25.38 3.05
C ILE A 457 -1.04 -24.85 1.71
N LYS A 458 -0.44 -25.32 0.62
CA LYS A 458 -0.92 -25.04 -0.74
C LYS A 458 -2.18 -25.88 -1.03
N ILE A 459 -3.20 -25.24 -1.55
CA ILE A 459 -4.46 -25.89 -1.92
C ILE A 459 -4.34 -26.40 -3.36
N ASP A 460 -3.98 -27.68 -3.51
CA ASP A 460 -3.99 -28.37 -4.78
C ASP A 460 -5.31 -29.09 -4.97
N LYS A 461 -6.21 -28.50 -5.75
CA LYS A 461 -7.55 -29.02 -5.93
C LYS A 461 -7.62 -30.35 -6.65
N GLN A 462 -6.68 -30.64 -7.56
CA GLN A 462 -6.67 -31.93 -8.26
C GLN A 462 -6.39 -33.08 -7.27
N LYS A 463 -5.41 -32.86 -6.36
CA LYS A 463 -5.10 -33.79 -5.29
C LYS A 463 -6.21 -33.86 -4.23
N MET A 464 -6.86 -32.73 -3.92
CA MET A 464 -7.90 -32.68 -2.89
C MET A 464 -9.23 -33.31 -3.30
N ARG A 465 -9.58 -33.37 -4.57
CA ARG A 465 -10.83 -34.03 -5.06
C ARG A 465 -10.97 -35.46 -4.61
N SER A 466 -9.90 -36.21 -4.43
CA SER A 466 -9.90 -37.59 -3.93
C SER A 466 -10.07 -37.67 -2.39
N ASN A 467 -9.84 -36.60 -1.65
CA ASN A 467 -9.93 -36.55 -0.20
C ASN A 467 -11.40 -36.49 0.26
N LYS A 468 -11.79 -37.39 1.17
CA LYS A 468 -13.16 -37.48 1.70
C LYS A 468 -13.55 -36.20 2.45
N ALA A 469 -12.67 -35.67 3.30
CA ALA A 469 -12.95 -34.46 4.08
C ALA A 469 -13.14 -33.24 3.17
N PHE A 470 -12.40 -33.16 2.07
CA PHE A 470 -12.58 -32.05 1.10
C PHE A 470 -13.95 -32.18 0.37
N ARG A 471 -14.42 -33.38 0.07
CA ARG A 471 -15.76 -33.57 -0.51
C ARG A 471 -16.86 -33.13 0.46
N GLU A 472 -16.71 -33.45 1.75
CA GLU A 472 -17.62 -32.93 2.80
C GLU A 472 -17.64 -31.41 2.85
N VAL A 473 -16.47 -30.74 2.75
CA VAL A 473 -16.39 -29.28 2.64
C VAL A 473 -17.18 -28.76 1.44
N MET A 474 -17.06 -29.41 0.28
CA MET A 474 -17.77 -28.96 -0.93
C MET A 474 -19.30 -29.19 -0.84
N GLU A 475 -19.74 -30.20 -0.13
CA GLU A 475 -21.19 -30.45 0.15
C GLU A 475 -21.73 -29.33 1.06
N ILE A 476 -21.02 -29.01 2.15
CA ILE A 476 -21.39 -27.87 3.03
C ILE A 476 -21.36 -26.56 2.27
N ASN A 477 -20.37 -26.36 1.39
CA ASN A 477 -20.30 -25.17 0.55
C ASN A 477 -21.53 -25.01 -0.35
N SER A 478 -22.06 -26.09 -0.87
CA SER A 478 -23.32 -26.05 -1.66
C SER A 478 -24.49 -25.51 -0.82
N GLN A 479 -24.62 -25.97 0.43
CA GLN A 479 -25.65 -25.50 1.36
C GLN A 479 -25.39 -24.05 1.82
N PHE A 480 -24.15 -23.68 1.99
CA PHE A 480 -23.74 -22.31 2.32
C PHE A 480 -24.10 -21.32 1.18
N LYS A 481 -23.90 -21.75 -0.06
CA LYS A 481 -24.28 -20.99 -1.26
C LYS A 481 -25.80 -20.79 -1.35
N GLU A 482 -26.58 -21.83 -1.05
CA GLU A 482 -28.04 -21.75 -1.00
C GLU A 482 -28.49 -20.77 0.10
N SER A 483 -27.95 -20.92 1.32
CA SER A 483 -28.27 -20.00 2.44
C SER A 483 -27.88 -18.55 2.16
N TYR A 484 -26.76 -18.32 1.43
CA TYR A 484 -26.40 -16.98 0.95
C TYR A 484 -27.46 -16.41 0.00
N GLY A 485 -27.92 -17.21 -0.96
CA GLY A 485 -28.97 -16.79 -1.90
C GLY A 485 -30.27 -16.39 -1.17
N ASN A 486 -30.70 -17.20 -0.23
CA ASN A 486 -31.89 -16.93 0.60
C ASN A 486 -31.70 -15.64 1.43
N LEU A 487 -30.54 -15.50 2.08
CA LEU A 487 -30.20 -14.31 2.88
C LEU A 487 -30.24 -13.03 2.04
N VAL A 488 -29.67 -13.04 0.83
CA VAL A 488 -29.69 -11.90 -0.10
C VAL A 488 -31.13 -11.52 -0.45
N ILE A 489 -32.00 -12.48 -0.73
CA ILE A 489 -33.43 -12.23 -1.04
C ILE A 489 -34.12 -11.56 0.16
N ARG A 490 -33.92 -12.09 1.39
CA ARG A 490 -34.56 -11.54 2.61
C ARG A 490 -34.07 -10.15 2.94
N ILE A 491 -32.74 -9.89 2.90
CA ILE A 491 -32.17 -8.57 3.16
C ILE A 491 -32.65 -7.55 2.11
N ASN A 492 -32.69 -7.92 0.83
CA ASN A 492 -33.18 -7.01 -0.21
C ASN A 492 -34.66 -6.68 -0.01
N LYS A 493 -35.52 -7.64 0.36
CA LYS A 493 -36.93 -7.40 0.68
C LYS A 493 -37.06 -6.45 1.86
N PHE A 494 -36.30 -6.66 2.93
CA PHE A 494 -36.26 -5.80 4.11
C PHE A 494 -35.84 -4.37 3.74
N LEU A 495 -34.70 -4.20 3.06
CA LEU A 495 -34.19 -2.90 2.67
C LEU A 495 -35.12 -2.15 1.71
N ASN A 496 -35.72 -2.83 0.75
CA ASN A 496 -36.69 -2.22 -0.17
C ASN A 496 -37.93 -1.74 0.59
N THR A 497 -38.40 -2.50 1.57
CA THR A 497 -39.55 -2.05 2.38
C THR A 497 -39.20 -0.83 3.21
N VAL A 498 -38.06 -0.81 3.89
CA VAL A 498 -37.57 0.32 4.69
C VAL A 498 -37.36 1.57 3.82
N SER A 499 -36.84 1.40 2.58
CA SER A 499 -36.59 2.54 1.68
C SER A 499 -37.87 3.22 1.15
N ASN A 500 -39.00 2.53 1.19
CA ASN A 500 -40.29 3.13 0.81
C ASN A 500 -40.81 4.14 1.85
N TYR A 501 -40.29 4.10 3.07
CA TYR A 501 -40.57 5.09 4.09
C TYR A 501 -39.61 6.27 3.95
N ASN A 502 -40.16 7.49 3.97
CA ASN A 502 -39.37 8.72 3.79
C ASN A 502 -38.64 9.11 5.09
N LEU A 503 -37.59 8.33 5.42
CA LEU A 503 -36.84 8.44 6.67
C LEU A 503 -35.63 9.37 6.54
N GLU A 504 -35.46 10.29 7.49
CA GLU A 504 -34.23 11.07 7.64
C GLU A 504 -33.22 10.29 8.48
N ASP A 505 -32.39 9.44 7.84
CA ASP A 505 -31.33 8.66 8.51
C ASP A 505 -30.17 9.55 8.99
N LYS A 506 -30.43 10.47 9.92
CA LYS A 506 -29.42 11.42 10.44
C LYS A 506 -28.26 10.70 11.12
N GLU A 507 -28.53 9.72 11.97
CA GLU A 507 -27.55 8.92 12.68
C GLU A 507 -26.83 7.94 11.76
N GLY A 508 -27.45 7.55 10.65
CA GLY A 508 -26.87 6.68 9.62
C GLY A 508 -26.96 5.20 9.93
N PHE A 509 -27.99 4.74 10.62
CA PHE A 509 -28.17 3.34 10.94
C PHE A 509 -28.56 2.49 9.73
N LEU A 510 -29.44 3.03 8.85
CA LEU A 510 -29.77 2.40 7.58
C LEU A 510 -28.56 2.32 6.65
N PHE A 511 -27.79 3.41 6.57
CA PHE A 511 -26.55 3.44 5.83
C PHE A 511 -25.54 2.41 6.38
N GLU A 512 -25.40 2.33 7.71
CA GLU A 512 -24.49 1.39 8.37
C GLU A 512 -24.86 -0.07 8.05
N PHE A 513 -26.14 -0.46 8.20
CA PHE A 513 -26.61 -1.81 7.89
C PHE A 513 -26.38 -2.15 6.41
N SER A 514 -26.74 -1.23 5.50
CA SER A 514 -26.51 -1.41 4.06
C SER A 514 -25.03 -1.63 3.72
N ARG A 515 -24.11 -0.93 4.40
CA ARG A 515 -22.66 -1.10 4.19
C ARG A 515 -22.14 -2.44 4.70
N TYR A 516 -22.63 -2.91 5.85
CA TYR A 516 -22.28 -4.26 6.31
C TYR A 516 -22.82 -5.34 5.37
N TYR A 517 -24.00 -5.14 4.78
CA TYR A 517 -24.53 -6.02 3.77
C TYR A 517 -23.65 -6.05 2.50
N GLU A 518 -23.19 -4.89 2.02
CA GLU A 518 -22.24 -4.85 0.90
C GLU A 518 -20.91 -5.57 1.23
N ARG A 519 -20.38 -5.39 2.44
CA ARG A 519 -19.21 -6.13 2.93
C ARG A 519 -19.45 -7.63 2.94
N LEU A 520 -20.63 -8.07 3.33
CA LEU A 520 -21.00 -9.48 3.34
C LEU A 520 -20.97 -10.06 1.92
N LYS A 521 -21.53 -9.35 0.94
CA LYS A 521 -21.51 -9.75 -0.48
C LYS A 521 -20.08 -9.85 -1.02
N GLN A 522 -19.23 -8.86 -0.70
CA GLN A 522 -17.83 -8.87 -1.11
C GLN A 522 -17.03 -10.00 -0.43
N TYR A 523 -17.28 -10.23 0.86
CA TYR A 523 -16.65 -11.30 1.61
C TYR A 523 -16.99 -12.66 1.01
N TYR A 524 -18.28 -12.90 0.73
CA TYR A 524 -18.75 -14.15 0.12
C TYR A 524 -18.13 -14.38 -1.27
N LYS A 525 -18.10 -13.35 -2.13
CA LYS A 525 -17.45 -13.43 -3.44
C LYS A 525 -15.97 -13.81 -3.34
N LYS A 526 -15.22 -13.19 -2.42
CA LYS A 526 -13.81 -13.53 -2.17
C LYS A 526 -13.65 -14.97 -1.68
N PHE A 527 -14.50 -15.39 -0.74
CA PHE A 527 -14.51 -16.75 -0.22
C PHE A 527 -14.77 -17.77 -1.32
N GLU A 528 -15.80 -17.55 -2.14
CA GLU A 528 -16.14 -18.42 -3.26
C GLU A 528 -15.00 -18.47 -4.29
N PHE A 529 -14.42 -17.32 -4.66
CA PHE A 529 -13.27 -17.24 -5.56
C PHE A 529 -12.10 -18.11 -5.08
N ILE A 530 -11.73 -17.98 -3.79
CA ILE A 530 -10.62 -18.75 -3.22
C ILE A 530 -10.98 -20.24 -3.16
N LEU A 531 -12.17 -20.58 -2.69
CA LEU A 531 -12.58 -21.99 -2.54
C LEU A 531 -12.80 -22.67 -3.89
N GLU A 532 -13.33 -21.99 -4.90
CA GLU A 532 -13.45 -22.54 -6.25
C GLU A 532 -12.10 -22.62 -6.96
N GLY A 533 -11.19 -21.63 -6.83
CA GLY A 533 -9.82 -21.56 -7.35
C GLY A 533 -9.70 -21.98 -8.80
N LYS A 534 -10.46 -21.39 -9.67
CA LYS A 534 -10.51 -21.72 -11.10
C LYS A 534 -9.49 -20.95 -11.93
N GLU A 535 -9.06 -19.80 -11.42
CA GLU A 535 -8.17 -18.91 -12.15
C GLU A 535 -6.73 -19.41 -12.09
N GLU A 536 -6.09 -19.59 -13.24
CA GLU A 536 -4.74 -20.13 -13.36
C GLU A 536 -3.64 -19.19 -12.89
N GLY A 537 -3.89 -17.87 -12.84
CA GLY A 537 -2.92 -16.85 -12.43
C GLY A 537 -2.67 -16.76 -10.92
N TYR A 538 -3.28 -17.63 -10.09
CA TYR A 538 -3.24 -17.53 -8.63
C TYR A 538 -2.70 -18.79 -7.94
N VAL A 539 -1.99 -18.55 -6.83
CA VAL A 539 -1.68 -19.58 -5.82
C VAL A 539 -2.77 -19.59 -4.77
N TYR A 540 -3.45 -20.70 -4.61
CA TYR A 540 -4.44 -20.90 -3.55
C TYR A 540 -3.78 -21.60 -2.37
N TRP A 541 -3.92 -21.04 -1.17
CA TRP A 541 -3.29 -21.60 0.01
C TRP A 541 -4.04 -21.25 1.30
N ALA A 542 -3.74 -21.98 2.37
CA ALA A 542 -4.34 -21.77 3.67
C ALA A 542 -3.25 -21.61 4.74
N ASN A 543 -3.56 -20.80 5.75
CA ASN A 543 -2.81 -20.70 6.99
C ASN A 543 -3.73 -21.09 8.14
N VAL A 544 -3.40 -22.17 8.84
CA VAL A 544 -4.18 -22.70 9.96
C VAL A 544 -3.43 -22.53 11.26
N THR A 545 -4.09 -21.97 12.28
CA THR A 545 -3.59 -21.92 13.64
C THR A 545 -4.39 -22.88 14.51
N THR A 546 -3.70 -23.69 15.35
CA THR A 546 -4.31 -24.76 16.15
C THR A 546 -4.60 -24.36 17.59
N VAL A 547 -3.77 -23.48 18.19
CA VAL A 547 -3.92 -23.04 19.60
C VAL A 547 -5.17 -22.17 19.83
N ARG A 548 -5.44 -21.24 18.89
CA ARG A 548 -6.74 -20.55 18.75
C ARG A 548 -7.26 -20.90 17.36
N PRO A 549 -8.11 -21.93 17.27
CA PRO A 549 -8.46 -22.51 15.97
C PRO A 549 -8.98 -21.47 14.99
N ASN A 550 -8.20 -21.21 13.94
CA ASN A 550 -8.54 -20.31 12.86
C ASN A 550 -7.93 -20.81 11.56
N VAL A 551 -8.61 -20.57 10.45
CA VAL A 551 -8.08 -20.74 9.12
C VAL A 551 -8.22 -19.46 8.35
N LYS A 552 -7.13 -19.06 7.71
CA LYS A 552 -7.08 -18.01 6.72
C LYS A 552 -6.89 -18.64 5.35
N LEU A 553 -7.73 -18.29 4.42
CA LEU A 553 -7.67 -18.74 3.03
C LEU A 553 -7.20 -17.61 2.14
N TYR A 554 -6.31 -17.92 1.21
CA TYR A 554 -5.67 -16.95 0.35
C TYR A 554 -5.75 -17.35 -1.13
N ALA A 555 -5.89 -16.34 -1.99
CA ALA A 555 -5.55 -16.41 -3.40
C ALA A 555 -4.54 -15.32 -3.72
N THR A 556 -3.31 -15.69 -4.00
CA THR A 556 -2.17 -14.81 -4.23
C THR A 556 -1.76 -14.88 -5.70
N PRO A 557 -1.66 -13.76 -6.44
CA PRO A 557 -1.22 -13.79 -7.84
C PRO A 557 0.23 -14.24 -7.95
N PHE A 558 0.53 -15.08 -8.96
CA PHE A 558 1.89 -15.50 -9.27
C PHE A 558 2.74 -14.33 -9.77
N ASP A 559 2.18 -13.58 -10.69
CA ASP A 559 2.81 -12.49 -11.41
C ASP A 559 1.98 -11.23 -11.22
N ILE A 560 2.62 -10.16 -10.89
CA ILE A 560 2.01 -8.83 -10.69
C ILE A 560 2.46 -7.84 -11.76
N SER A 561 3.24 -8.32 -12.73
CA SER A 561 3.90 -7.47 -13.71
C SER A 561 2.91 -6.78 -14.64
N ASP A 562 1.83 -7.46 -15.03
CA ASP A 562 0.79 -6.88 -15.87
C ASP A 562 0.02 -5.80 -15.13
N GLU A 563 -0.41 -6.08 -13.89
CA GLU A 563 -1.12 -5.11 -13.07
C GLU A 563 -0.30 -3.84 -12.84
N LEU A 564 1.00 -3.98 -12.54
CA LEU A 564 1.86 -2.81 -12.32
C LEU A 564 2.17 -2.08 -13.62
N ASN A 565 2.43 -2.80 -14.70
CA ASN A 565 2.66 -2.18 -16.00
C ASN A 565 1.46 -1.36 -16.45
N ASP A 566 0.27 -1.98 -16.51
CA ASP A 566 -0.93 -1.36 -17.08
C ASP A 566 -1.49 -0.23 -16.21
N ASN A 567 -1.33 -0.35 -14.89
CA ASN A 567 -1.96 0.54 -13.93
C ASN A 567 -1.02 1.62 -13.37
N LEU A 568 0.29 1.46 -13.51
CA LEU A 568 1.26 2.39 -12.97
C LEU A 568 2.28 2.84 -14.02
N PHE A 569 3.07 1.91 -14.59
CA PHE A 569 4.22 2.29 -15.39
C PHE A 569 3.85 2.92 -16.72
N THR A 570 2.75 2.48 -17.33
CA THR A 570 2.22 3.12 -18.55
C THR A 570 1.56 4.47 -18.30
N LYS A 571 1.28 4.84 -17.05
CA LYS A 571 0.58 6.08 -16.68
C LYS A 571 1.50 7.20 -16.21
N MET A 572 2.76 6.88 -15.89
CA MET A 572 3.72 7.82 -15.32
C MET A 572 5.11 7.60 -15.91
N ASP A 573 5.79 8.70 -16.24
CA ASP A 573 7.15 8.66 -16.77
C ASP A 573 8.21 8.97 -15.69
N ARG A 574 8.00 9.97 -14.82
CA ARG A 574 8.98 10.37 -13.79
C ARG A 574 8.87 9.52 -12.55
N MET A 575 9.69 8.46 -12.50
CA MET A 575 9.75 7.53 -11.38
C MET A 575 11.20 7.23 -11.02
N VAL A 576 11.50 7.18 -9.73
CA VAL A 576 12.81 6.78 -9.20
C VAL A 576 12.63 5.54 -8.33
N PHE A 577 13.33 4.48 -8.67
CA PHE A 577 13.41 3.25 -7.87
C PHE A 577 14.79 3.18 -7.24
N THR A 578 14.87 3.27 -5.93
CA THR A 578 16.15 3.23 -5.21
C THR A 578 16.15 2.23 -4.07
N SER A 579 17.26 1.53 -3.93
CA SER A 579 17.54 0.63 -2.82
C SER A 579 19.05 0.38 -2.72
N ALA A 580 19.47 -0.28 -1.64
CA ALA A 580 20.85 -0.75 -1.51
C ALA A 580 21.12 -2.01 -2.37
N THR A 581 20.08 -2.75 -2.77
CA THR A 581 20.18 -4.04 -3.46
C THR A 581 19.03 -4.19 -4.45
N LEU A 582 19.29 -3.99 -5.74
CA LEU A 582 18.35 -4.19 -6.86
C LEU A 582 18.97 -4.99 -8.01
N ALA A 583 20.30 -4.86 -8.17
CA ALA A 583 21.03 -5.52 -9.24
C ALA A 583 21.47 -6.94 -8.85
N VAL A 584 21.43 -7.84 -9.81
CA VAL A 584 22.06 -9.17 -9.75
C VAL A 584 23.12 -9.21 -10.85
N ASP A 585 24.36 -9.50 -10.50
CA ASP A 585 25.51 -9.46 -11.41
C ASP A 585 25.63 -8.13 -12.18
N ASN A 586 25.42 -7.01 -11.49
CA ASN A 586 25.39 -5.64 -12.04
C ASN A 586 24.32 -5.42 -13.12
N LYS A 587 23.23 -6.19 -13.13
CA LYS A 587 22.11 -6.06 -14.06
C LYS A 587 20.80 -5.96 -13.30
N PHE A 588 19.88 -5.14 -13.83
CA PHE A 588 18.55 -4.95 -13.25
C PHE A 588 17.47 -5.81 -13.90
N ASP A 589 17.82 -6.74 -14.79
CA ASP A 589 16.84 -7.52 -15.55
C ASP A 589 15.92 -8.36 -14.66
N TYR A 590 16.46 -8.94 -13.58
CA TYR A 590 15.65 -9.67 -12.61
C TYR A 590 14.59 -8.74 -11.96
N TYR A 591 15.03 -7.61 -11.42
CA TYR A 591 14.15 -6.63 -10.78
C TYR A 591 13.09 -6.09 -11.75
N LYS A 592 13.49 -5.66 -12.94
CA LYS A 592 12.57 -5.18 -13.97
C LYS A 592 11.52 -6.21 -14.34
N LYS A 593 11.92 -7.49 -14.45
CA LYS A 593 11.01 -8.59 -14.76
C LYS A 593 10.00 -8.80 -13.64
N SER A 594 10.46 -8.81 -12.38
CA SER A 594 9.61 -9.11 -11.23
C SER A 594 8.51 -8.09 -11.00
N ILE A 595 8.72 -6.82 -11.38
CA ILE A 595 7.74 -5.74 -11.25
C ILE A 595 7.07 -5.33 -12.57
N GLY A 596 7.45 -5.92 -13.70
CA GLY A 596 6.81 -5.66 -15.00
C GLY A 596 7.40 -4.51 -15.84
N LEU A 597 8.52 -3.90 -15.41
CA LEU A 597 9.19 -2.83 -16.17
C LEU A 597 9.85 -3.30 -17.48
N MET A 598 9.98 -4.61 -17.71
CA MET A 598 10.51 -5.15 -18.98
C MET A 598 9.61 -4.86 -20.20
N LYS A 599 8.33 -4.57 -19.97
CA LYS A 599 7.35 -4.27 -21.02
C LYS A 599 7.42 -2.81 -21.50
N GLU A 600 8.06 -1.95 -20.70
CA GLU A 600 8.29 -0.56 -21.05
C GLU A 600 9.35 -0.38 -22.16
N ASN A 601 9.24 0.70 -22.92
CA ASN A 601 10.25 1.07 -23.89
C ASN A 601 11.59 1.31 -23.18
N ARG A 602 12.63 0.55 -23.52
CA ARG A 602 13.97 0.66 -22.91
C ARG A 602 14.57 2.06 -22.97
N ARG A 603 14.19 2.89 -23.93
CA ARG A 603 14.66 4.29 -24.04
C ARG A 603 14.12 5.20 -22.93
N LYS A 604 13.09 4.78 -22.22
CA LYS A 604 12.48 5.53 -21.12
C LYS A 604 12.97 5.13 -19.74
N ILE A 605 13.91 4.19 -19.64
CA ILE A 605 14.43 3.69 -18.36
C ILE A 605 15.95 3.84 -18.35
N ASP A 606 16.45 4.59 -17.38
CA ASP A 606 17.88 4.67 -17.06
C ASP A 606 18.21 3.74 -15.90
N GLU A 607 19.39 3.10 -15.94
CA GLU A 607 19.86 2.14 -14.96
C GLU A 607 21.24 2.56 -14.45
N ARG A 608 21.42 2.68 -13.12
CA ARG A 608 22.66 3.15 -12.51
C ARG A 608 22.99 2.36 -11.26
N ILE A 609 24.29 2.13 -11.05
CA ILE A 609 24.82 1.55 -9.82
C ILE A 609 25.79 2.57 -9.22
N VAL A 610 25.49 3.01 -8.01
CA VAL A 610 26.33 3.89 -7.21
C VAL A 610 26.91 3.08 -6.05
N LYS A 611 28.20 2.95 -6.00
CA LYS A 611 28.89 2.16 -4.96
C LYS A 611 28.74 2.79 -3.58
N SER A 612 28.96 1.99 -2.55
CA SER A 612 29.08 2.51 -1.18
C SER A 612 30.36 3.32 -1.02
N PRO A 613 30.32 4.45 -0.26
CA PRO A 613 31.54 5.19 0.10
C PRO A 613 32.44 4.45 1.08
N PHE A 614 31.94 3.36 1.68
CA PHE A 614 32.71 2.58 2.65
C PHE A 614 33.65 1.57 1.97
N ASP A 615 34.90 1.55 2.40
CA ASP A 615 35.88 0.52 2.06
C ASP A 615 35.66 -0.69 3.00
N TYR A 616 34.77 -1.59 2.60
CA TYR A 616 34.42 -2.74 3.43
C TYR A 616 35.59 -3.67 3.74
N GLU A 617 36.57 -3.76 2.85
CA GLU A 617 37.78 -4.59 3.07
C GLU A 617 38.60 -4.09 4.25
N LYS A 618 38.64 -2.77 4.46
CA LYS A 618 39.36 -2.15 5.58
C LYS A 618 38.50 -1.89 6.82
N GLN A 619 37.23 -1.58 6.63
CA GLN A 619 36.36 -1.07 7.69
C GLN A 619 35.48 -2.15 8.32
N MET A 620 35.36 -3.34 7.72
CA MET A 620 34.50 -4.41 8.20
C MET A 620 35.28 -5.74 8.29
N LYS A 621 34.97 -6.53 9.32
CA LYS A 621 35.40 -7.92 9.43
C LYS A 621 34.19 -8.82 9.57
N VAL A 622 34.13 -9.87 8.77
CA VAL A 622 33.09 -10.90 8.84
C VAL A 622 33.68 -12.15 9.50
N TYR A 623 33.01 -12.60 10.55
CA TYR A 623 33.39 -13.83 11.27
C TYR A 623 32.30 -14.88 11.04
N ILE A 624 32.69 -16.04 10.54
CA ILE A 624 31.83 -17.19 10.32
C ILE A 624 32.41 -18.37 11.11
N PRO A 625 31.69 -18.86 12.17
CA PRO A 625 32.16 -20.04 12.90
C PRO A 625 32.14 -21.28 12.00
N GLU A 626 33.31 -21.91 11.79
CA GLU A 626 33.40 -23.10 10.96
C GLU A 626 32.80 -24.34 11.65
N ASP A 627 32.87 -24.39 12.99
CA ASP A 627 32.42 -25.53 13.80
C ASP A 627 30.94 -25.40 14.23
N ALA A 628 30.20 -24.36 13.78
CA ALA A 628 28.81 -24.19 14.13
C ALA A 628 27.94 -25.29 13.53
N LEU A 629 27.00 -25.80 14.31
CA LEU A 629 26.02 -26.77 13.83
C LEU A 629 25.16 -26.20 12.69
N ASP A 630 24.62 -27.10 11.85
CA ASP A 630 23.69 -26.69 10.80
C ASP A 630 22.43 -26.03 11.42
N PRO A 631 21.91 -24.92 10.84
CA PRO A 631 20.72 -24.22 11.32
C PRO A 631 19.44 -25.07 11.41
N THR A 632 19.40 -26.25 10.78
CA THR A 632 18.31 -27.21 10.87
C THR A 632 18.42 -28.14 12.10
N ASN A 633 19.59 -28.17 12.76
CA ASN A 633 19.82 -28.99 13.95
C ASN A 633 19.10 -28.39 15.16
N ILE A 634 18.46 -29.25 15.96
CA ILE A 634 17.71 -28.83 17.16
C ILE A 634 18.60 -28.18 18.24
N GLU A 635 19.89 -28.54 18.28
CA GLU A 635 20.88 -27.98 19.22
C GLU A 635 21.56 -26.72 18.71
N PHE A 636 21.30 -26.29 17.45
CA PHE A 636 21.93 -25.14 16.83
C PHE A 636 21.94 -23.88 17.68
N MET A 637 20.79 -23.49 18.22
CA MET A 637 20.69 -22.28 19.02
C MET A 637 21.43 -22.36 20.36
N ARG A 638 21.59 -23.56 20.90
CA ARG A 638 22.38 -23.80 22.12
C ARG A 638 23.89 -23.71 21.80
N ASP A 639 24.30 -24.29 20.70
CA ASP A 639 25.68 -24.25 20.19
C ASP A 639 26.12 -22.80 19.92
N LEU A 640 25.30 -22.02 19.21
CA LEU A 640 25.58 -20.61 18.93
C LEU A 640 25.71 -19.74 20.18
N THR A 641 25.14 -20.13 21.32
CA THR A 641 25.16 -19.30 22.54
C THR A 641 26.58 -18.96 22.98
N GLY A 642 27.53 -19.92 22.87
CA GLY A 642 28.93 -19.72 23.22
C GLY A 642 29.63 -18.71 22.30
N PHE A 643 29.48 -18.85 21.00
CA PHE A 643 30.06 -17.94 20.00
C PHE A 643 29.52 -16.52 20.16
N ILE A 644 28.20 -16.40 20.39
CA ILE A 644 27.54 -15.10 20.56
C ILE A 644 28.02 -14.42 21.84
N GLU A 645 28.14 -15.16 22.95
CA GLU A 645 28.66 -14.62 24.22
C GLU A 645 30.08 -14.08 24.05
N GLU A 646 30.95 -14.81 23.39
CA GLU A 646 32.32 -14.38 23.11
C GLU A 646 32.35 -13.12 22.23
N ALA A 647 31.55 -13.08 21.17
CA ALA A 647 31.43 -11.91 20.30
C ALA A 647 30.96 -10.66 21.06
N ILE A 648 29.93 -10.79 21.91
CA ILE A 648 29.43 -9.69 22.74
C ILE A 648 30.49 -9.18 23.70
N ARG A 649 31.25 -10.10 24.35
CA ARG A 649 32.31 -9.72 25.30
C ARG A 649 33.47 -9.01 24.60
N SER A 650 33.84 -9.44 23.39
CA SER A 650 34.93 -8.86 22.61
C SER A 650 34.63 -7.40 22.20
N THR A 651 33.37 -7.07 21.92
CA THR A 651 32.91 -5.74 21.53
C THR A 651 32.42 -4.92 22.73
N LYS A 652 32.40 -5.49 23.92
CA LYS A 652 31.83 -4.90 25.14
C LYS A 652 30.36 -4.47 24.94
N GLY A 653 29.54 -5.37 24.41
CA GLY A 653 28.21 -5.01 23.93
C GLY A 653 28.26 -4.17 22.66
N HIS A 654 27.50 -3.09 22.58
CA HIS A 654 27.38 -2.26 21.38
C HIS A 654 27.02 -3.10 20.15
N CYS A 655 26.10 -4.05 20.29
CA CYS A 655 25.77 -5.01 19.25
C CYS A 655 24.26 -5.18 19.04
N PHE A 656 23.89 -5.46 17.78
CA PHE A 656 22.59 -5.97 17.41
C PHE A 656 22.67 -7.47 17.20
N LEU A 657 21.75 -8.21 17.80
CA LEU A 657 21.49 -9.62 17.52
C LEU A 657 20.22 -9.71 16.68
N LEU A 658 20.37 -10.16 15.44
CA LEU A 658 19.28 -10.25 14.48
C LEU A 658 18.81 -11.69 14.29
N PHE A 659 17.50 -11.88 14.42
CA PHE A 659 16.84 -13.17 14.37
C PHE A 659 15.80 -13.23 13.26
N THR A 660 15.56 -14.44 12.73
CA THR A 660 14.49 -14.73 11.78
C THR A 660 13.20 -15.22 12.46
N SER A 661 13.20 -15.39 13.79
CA SER A 661 12.01 -15.80 14.55
C SER A 661 12.05 -15.32 16.02
N TYR A 662 10.86 -15.03 16.55
CA TYR A 662 10.71 -14.68 17.96
C TYR A 662 11.05 -15.84 18.91
N SER A 663 10.88 -17.09 18.51
CA SER A 663 11.23 -18.25 19.31
C SER A 663 12.74 -18.33 19.54
N ALA A 664 13.54 -18.13 18.50
CA ALA A 664 15.00 -18.08 18.59
C ALA A 664 15.47 -16.87 19.41
N LEU A 665 14.87 -15.69 19.21
CA LEU A 665 15.15 -14.50 19.98
C LEU A 665 14.91 -14.72 21.47
N ASN A 666 13.72 -15.22 21.85
CA ASN A 666 13.37 -15.46 23.24
C ASN A 666 14.25 -16.53 23.90
N PHE A 667 14.57 -17.59 23.16
CA PHE A 667 15.46 -18.63 23.64
C PHE A 667 16.83 -18.03 24.00
N LEU A 668 17.46 -17.35 23.06
CA LEU A 668 18.81 -16.81 23.26
C LEU A 668 18.84 -15.68 24.30
N TYR A 669 17.83 -14.81 24.32
CA TYR A 669 17.69 -13.79 25.34
C TYR A 669 17.68 -14.39 26.76
N ASN A 670 16.89 -15.44 26.99
CA ASN A 670 16.80 -16.10 28.29
C ASN A 670 18.12 -16.79 28.68
N GLN A 671 18.85 -17.36 27.71
CA GLN A 671 20.17 -17.97 27.97
C GLN A 671 21.23 -16.92 28.33
N LEU A 672 21.25 -15.79 27.62
CA LEU A 672 22.25 -14.75 27.82
C LEU A 672 21.95 -13.84 29.01
N LYS A 673 20.68 -13.64 29.37
CA LYS A 673 20.29 -12.82 30.52
C LYS A 673 20.96 -13.27 31.83
N SER A 674 21.17 -14.57 32.04
CA SER A 674 21.83 -15.10 33.20
C SER A 674 23.37 -14.98 33.15
N ARG A 675 23.94 -14.73 31.96
CA ARG A 675 25.39 -14.70 31.76
C ARG A 675 25.99 -13.30 31.74
N PHE A 676 25.16 -12.27 31.55
CA PHE A 676 25.53 -10.85 31.51
C PHE A 676 24.99 -10.13 32.75
N SER A 677 25.90 -9.46 33.50
CA SER A 677 25.50 -8.65 34.66
C SER A 677 24.74 -7.40 34.20
N GLU A 678 23.57 -7.17 34.76
CA GLU A 678 22.76 -5.95 34.51
C GLU A 678 23.48 -4.66 34.91
N LYS A 679 24.53 -4.73 35.76
CA LYS A 679 25.39 -3.60 36.15
C LYS A 679 26.39 -3.22 35.04
N GLU A 680 26.71 -4.15 34.15
CA GLU A 680 27.71 -3.95 33.10
C GLU A 680 27.09 -3.85 31.73
N TYR A 681 26.00 -4.58 31.46
CA TYR A 681 25.36 -4.66 30.15
C TYR A 681 23.87 -4.32 30.23
N THR A 682 23.36 -3.67 29.20
CA THR A 682 21.93 -3.39 29.07
C THR A 682 21.36 -4.26 27.95
N LEU A 683 20.55 -5.25 28.31
CA LEU A 683 19.88 -6.14 27.37
C LEU A 683 18.52 -5.55 27.01
N ILE A 684 18.29 -5.30 25.74
CA ILE A 684 17.08 -4.68 25.19
C ILE A 684 16.43 -5.70 24.27
N LYS A 685 15.22 -6.15 24.60
CA LYS A 685 14.52 -7.15 23.80
C LYS A 685 13.36 -6.50 23.06
N GLN A 686 13.20 -6.86 21.79
CA GLN A 686 12.07 -6.41 20.98
C GLN A 686 10.74 -6.72 21.66
N ASN A 687 9.82 -5.75 21.64
CA ASN A 687 8.53 -5.69 22.31
C ASN A 687 8.56 -5.38 23.83
N ASP A 688 9.72 -5.17 24.45
CA ASP A 688 9.76 -4.67 25.82
C ASP A 688 9.39 -3.17 25.89
N PHE A 689 9.71 -2.42 24.81
CA PHE A 689 9.40 -1.00 24.66
C PHE A 689 9.02 -0.70 23.18
N PRO A 690 8.41 0.44 22.90
CA PRO A 690 8.26 0.93 21.53
C PRO A 690 9.63 1.01 20.83
N ARG A 691 9.68 0.74 19.52
CA ARG A 691 10.95 0.62 18.77
C ARG A 691 11.84 1.86 18.88
N HIS A 692 11.27 3.06 18.77
CA HIS A 692 12.04 4.31 18.89
C HIS A 692 12.69 4.47 20.26
N GLU A 693 11.98 4.07 21.31
CA GLU A 693 12.47 4.10 22.69
C GLU A 693 13.60 3.08 22.88
N MET A 694 13.46 1.87 22.32
CA MET A 694 14.53 0.86 22.36
C MET A 694 15.82 1.37 21.72
N ILE A 695 15.72 2.10 20.58
CA ILE A 695 16.89 2.68 19.93
C ILE A 695 17.51 3.79 20.77
N GLU A 696 16.72 4.62 21.42
CA GLU A 696 17.21 5.66 22.33
C GLU A 696 17.85 5.04 23.60
N ILE A 697 17.24 3.99 24.16
CA ILE A 697 17.85 3.24 25.26
C ILE A 697 19.18 2.64 24.80
N PHE A 698 19.24 2.04 23.61
CA PHE A 698 20.46 1.48 23.05
C PHE A 698 21.57 2.55 22.91
N LYS A 699 21.27 3.72 22.37
CA LYS A 699 22.22 4.81 22.19
C LYS A 699 22.78 5.37 23.50
N ASN A 700 21.96 5.38 24.54
CA ASN A 700 22.29 6.04 25.81
C ASN A 700 22.72 5.08 26.93
N SER A 701 22.70 3.77 26.67
CA SER A 701 23.02 2.76 27.68
C SER A 701 24.49 2.35 27.64
N LYS A 702 24.95 1.80 28.78
CA LYS A 702 26.27 1.20 28.90
C LYS A 702 26.28 -0.20 28.32
N ASN A 703 27.21 -0.47 27.39
CA ASN A 703 27.40 -1.78 26.76
C ASN A 703 26.08 -2.41 26.25
N PRO A 704 25.29 -1.72 25.43
CA PRO A 704 23.96 -2.16 25.04
C PRO A 704 23.99 -3.36 24.10
N ILE A 705 22.99 -4.25 24.28
CA ILE A 705 22.78 -5.43 23.42
C ILE A 705 21.32 -5.44 23.03
N LEU A 706 21.01 -5.30 21.73
CA LEU A 706 19.64 -5.28 21.22
C LEU A 706 19.31 -6.60 20.52
N PHE A 707 18.23 -7.23 20.94
CA PHE A 707 17.69 -8.43 20.34
C PHE A 707 16.50 -8.07 19.47
N GLY A 708 16.61 -8.23 18.14
CA GLY A 708 15.59 -7.82 17.18
C GLY A 708 15.31 -8.85 16.10
N THR A 709 14.09 -8.81 15.55
CA THR A 709 13.67 -9.53 14.35
C THR A 709 13.50 -8.56 13.18
N ASP A 710 12.77 -8.94 12.15
CA ASP A 710 12.62 -8.25 10.85
C ASP A 710 12.58 -6.71 10.92
N SER A 711 11.90 -6.13 11.91
CA SER A 711 11.81 -4.68 12.05
C SER A 711 13.13 -3.99 12.40
N PHE A 712 14.16 -4.72 12.81
CA PHE A 712 15.49 -4.21 13.11
C PHE A 712 16.54 -4.55 12.04
N TRP A 713 16.15 -5.30 11.01
CA TRP A 713 17.03 -5.59 9.87
C TRP A 713 17.21 -4.38 8.96
N GLU A 714 16.23 -3.48 8.93
CA GLU A 714 16.20 -2.30 8.08
C GLU A 714 15.73 -1.06 8.86
N GLY A 715 16.03 0.13 8.35
CA GLY A 715 15.49 1.39 8.86
C GLY A 715 15.97 1.77 10.28
N VAL A 716 17.19 1.37 10.67
CA VAL A 716 17.83 1.76 11.94
C VAL A 716 19.07 2.57 11.64
N ASP A 717 19.14 3.80 12.19
CA ASP A 717 20.31 4.66 12.09
C ASP A 717 20.99 4.79 13.46
N VAL A 718 22.12 4.08 13.60
CA VAL A 718 23.00 4.12 14.77
C VAL A 718 24.42 4.36 14.29
N GLN A 719 25.01 5.48 14.68
CA GLN A 719 26.27 5.97 14.13
C GLN A 719 27.49 5.70 15.04
N GLY A 720 28.64 5.47 14.42
CA GLY A 720 29.95 5.44 15.07
C GLY A 720 30.08 4.33 16.12
N GLU A 721 30.76 4.67 17.24
CA GLU A 721 31.08 3.76 18.33
C GLU A 721 29.86 3.16 19.07
N GLN A 722 28.66 3.65 18.81
CA GLN A 722 27.44 3.16 19.45
C GLN A 722 27.04 1.77 18.96
N LEU A 723 27.36 1.41 17.70
CA LEU A 723 27.13 0.08 17.15
C LEU A 723 28.43 -0.47 16.55
N LYS A 724 29.03 -1.45 17.20
CA LYS A 724 30.32 -2.05 16.81
C LYS A 724 30.17 -3.38 16.10
N SER A 725 29.11 -4.11 16.39
CA SER A 725 28.89 -5.43 15.79
C SER A 725 27.43 -5.70 15.49
N VAL A 726 27.20 -6.48 14.44
CA VAL A 726 25.91 -7.04 14.10
C VAL A 726 26.06 -8.56 14.03
N ILE A 727 25.31 -9.27 14.83
CA ILE A 727 25.33 -10.73 14.91
C ILE A 727 24.07 -11.24 14.25
N ILE A 728 24.24 -11.95 13.14
CA ILE A 728 23.16 -12.55 12.37
C ILE A 728 23.12 -14.03 12.70
N THR A 729 22.06 -14.47 13.39
CA THR A 729 21.96 -15.87 13.83
C THR A 729 21.60 -16.82 12.71
N LYS A 730 20.86 -16.34 11.71
CA LYS A 730 20.49 -17.07 10.50
C LYS A 730 20.15 -16.07 9.40
N LEU A 731 20.55 -16.36 8.15
CA LEU A 731 20.19 -15.54 7.00
C LEU A 731 18.67 -15.61 6.73
N PRO A 732 18.01 -14.48 6.38
CA PRO A 732 16.57 -14.40 6.20
C PRO A 732 16.13 -14.88 4.82
N PHE A 733 16.48 -16.10 4.44
CA PHE A 733 15.99 -16.69 3.20
C PHE A 733 14.49 -16.93 3.27
N LYS A 734 13.80 -16.70 2.15
CA LYS A 734 12.39 -17.13 2.00
C LYS A 734 12.32 -18.64 2.23
N VAL A 735 11.32 -19.07 3.00
CA VAL A 735 11.14 -20.49 3.34
C VAL A 735 10.73 -21.25 2.07
N PRO A 736 11.51 -22.24 1.61
CA PRO A 736 11.20 -22.95 0.35
C PRO A 736 9.81 -23.62 0.33
N ASN A 737 9.33 -24.03 1.51
CA ASN A 737 8.04 -24.68 1.69
C ASN A 737 6.88 -23.68 1.94
N ASP A 738 7.14 -22.35 1.84
CA ASP A 738 6.05 -21.38 1.83
C ASP A 738 5.25 -21.55 0.53
N PRO A 739 3.92 -21.65 0.60
CA PRO A 739 3.07 -21.99 -0.56
C PRO A 739 3.28 -21.10 -1.78
N VAL A 740 3.53 -19.81 -1.56
CA VAL A 740 3.75 -18.84 -2.66
C VAL A 740 5.15 -19.03 -3.23
N THR A 741 6.16 -19.16 -2.37
CA THR A 741 7.54 -19.39 -2.78
C THR A 741 7.67 -20.71 -3.54
N GLU A 742 7.07 -21.79 -3.04
CA GLU A 742 7.04 -23.09 -3.72
C GLU A 742 6.43 -22.99 -5.11
N ALA A 743 5.29 -22.32 -5.22
CA ALA A 743 4.60 -22.15 -6.49
C ALA A 743 5.39 -21.31 -7.50
N ILE A 744 6.07 -20.25 -7.05
CA ILE A 744 6.98 -19.44 -7.88
C ILE A 744 8.14 -20.31 -8.38
N ILE A 745 8.78 -21.09 -7.50
CA ILE A 745 9.85 -22.02 -7.87
C ILE A 745 9.38 -23.04 -8.91
N GLU A 746 8.21 -23.65 -8.70
CA GLU A 746 7.62 -24.58 -9.67
C GLU A 746 7.39 -23.93 -11.04
N ASN A 747 6.89 -22.69 -11.06
CA ASN A 747 6.64 -21.93 -12.29
C ASN A 747 7.97 -21.60 -13.03
N ILE A 748 9.00 -21.19 -12.30
CA ILE A 748 10.34 -20.93 -12.85
C ILE A 748 10.89 -22.20 -13.50
N ARG A 749 10.80 -23.34 -12.81
CA ARG A 749 11.25 -24.64 -13.32
C ARG A 749 10.48 -25.10 -14.56
N LYS A 750 9.16 -24.94 -14.59
CA LYS A 750 8.32 -25.26 -15.76
C LYS A 750 8.71 -24.44 -17.00
N ASN A 751 9.15 -23.20 -16.80
CA ASN A 751 9.57 -22.30 -17.88
C ASN A 751 11.05 -22.47 -18.28
N GLY A 752 11.75 -23.52 -17.78
CA GLY A 752 13.11 -23.86 -18.16
C GLY A 752 14.17 -22.86 -17.65
N GLN A 753 13.86 -22.07 -16.65
CA GLN A 753 14.78 -21.15 -15.97
C GLN A 753 15.26 -21.83 -14.68
N ASN A 754 16.59 -21.94 -14.52
CA ASN A 754 17.22 -22.47 -13.29
C ASN A 754 17.45 -21.33 -12.29
#